data_6eb8d8823d17eef08cb97e9cbfecea8c
#
_entry.id   6eb8d8823d17eef08cb97e9cbfecea8c
#
_cell.length_a   1.000
_cell.length_b   1.000
_cell.length_c   1.000
_cell.angle_alpha   90.00
_cell.angle_beta   90.00
_cell.angle_gamma   90.00
#
_symmetry.space_group_name_H-M   'P 1'
#
loop_
_entity.id
_entity.type
_entity.pdbx_description
1 polymer ?
#
loop_
_entity_poly.entity_id
_entity_poly.type
_entity_poly.pdbx_seq_one_letter_code
_entity_poly.pdbx_strand_id
1 'polypeptide(L)'
;MKRRIRAFLLALVMLFTTVAATLGDVTIFKADGLTIKLHYNRPDGDYDNWTVWFWSSDSLNAPLENENGEMVATYPVPAGTMEVGYIVRFGEWEKKDVDKDQFIDVSSYIAGTIHVYVESGVEGHKIVEGDDVVNGTKLKSASYDLDEKVVKVEIVNPLDDMANQLAIKDSNGEDVAIKEVTGTDGSYVVTLEEELDTFKAYQIEYNGTSTAIVMPVIYSTEEFEAEYTYDGDDLGATWTKEATTFRVWAPTAESVKVKLYRGGSESNNNLIEAIDMTADVNGTWVVTKDGDLNGVFYTYEVMINGQAVEACDPYAKTTGVNGKRAMVIDMDSTNPEGWDKDKNPNADLAITDVVIYELHVRDLGSDESSGIKNVGKFLSLTEHGTTTPGGQKTGVDHIKDLGITHLHILPMYDYGSVDEMGSGNPFNWGYDPVNYNVPEGSYSTDPYDGAVRVKEAKQMVQSLHNDGISVIMDVVYNHLQSGSDYCFNKIVPGYFSRISDAGHYSNGSGCGNDTASERSMVKKYIVDSVLYWATEYHIDGFRFDLVGLIDTETINAIIEEVHAVRPDVIFYGEGWTMSTDVTKEGYDMCTQTNSQMVPEFAFFNDTIRDGLKGTVFDNTAPGYVQGAVGNADTVADCFFGLARWCKSPSQTVNYASCHDNNTLFDRLQESSKDSSEEELIKMNNLTAAIYITSQGIPFVHAGEEMLRTKVNEDGTFNHNSYNSTDEVNSIKWDTLDDAKYQDVVNYYKGLIAFRKAHNALRMQTAEEVTANITRLSGLADEVLGFQINASAVEGETAESILVYFNPNKTETEITLPEGNWNIYINGEKAGTEVIAKASGTVTVDAISAMVLVQESGSNPVIVIVAVLGVVLAGVAVAAVMKKKK
;
A
#
# COMPACT_ATOMS: atom_id res chain seq x y z
N MET A 1 31.63 -41.09 8.88
CA MET A 1 30.80 -40.34 7.92
C MET A 1 31.60 -39.20 7.25
N LYS A 2 32.47 -38.45 7.90
CA LYS A 2 33.26 -37.34 7.30
C LYS A 2 34.38 -37.76 6.30
N ARG A 3 34.75 -39.03 6.24
CA ARG A 3 35.76 -39.54 5.27
C ARG A 3 35.18 -40.02 3.93
N ARG A 4 33.85 -40.28 3.86
CA ARG A 4 33.20 -40.71 2.60
C ARG A 4 32.71 -39.52 1.76
N ILE A 5 32.50 -38.36 2.36
CA ILE A 5 32.10 -37.14 1.64
C ILE A 5 33.28 -36.48 0.95
N ARG A 6 34.50 -36.57 1.50
CA ARG A 6 35.72 -36.08 0.83
C ARG A 6 36.14 -36.92 -0.40
N ALA A 7 35.82 -38.19 -0.43
CA ALA A 7 36.13 -39.06 -1.58
C ALA A 7 35.14 -38.84 -2.74
N PHE A 8 33.89 -38.41 -2.46
CA PHE A 8 32.91 -38.14 -3.49
C PHE A 8 33.15 -36.77 -4.17
N LEU A 9 33.61 -35.78 -3.42
CA LEU A 9 33.99 -34.46 -3.95
C LEU A 9 35.27 -34.50 -4.78
N LEU A 10 36.22 -35.40 -4.46
CA LEU A 10 37.45 -35.59 -5.30
C LEU A 10 37.16 -36.39 -6.59
N ALA A 11 36.19 -37.28 -6.61
CA ALA A 11 35.77 -38.02 -7.80
C ALA A 11 34.99 -37.15 -8.78
N LEU A 12 34.24 -36.13 -8.31
CA LEU A 12 33.50 -35.19 -9.17
C LEU A 12 34.42 -34.16 -9.82
N VAL A 13 35.54 -33.79 -9.16
CA VAL A 13 36.56 -32.89 -9.73
C VAL A 13 37.43 -33.58 -10.76
N MET A 14 37.63 -34.94 -10.68
CA MET A 14 38.37 -35.70 -11.66
C MET A 14 37.55 -36.12 -12.91
N LEU A 15 36.24 -36.01 -12.91
CA LEU A 15 35.42 -36.28 -14.08
C LEU A 15 35.32 -35.09 -15.04
N PHE A 16 35.62 -33.89 -14.58
CA PHE A 16 35.64 -32.67 -15.41
C PHE A 16 37.01 -32.41 -16.05
N THR A 17 38.08 -33.17 -15.72
CA THR A 17 39.43 -32.97 -16.27
C THR A 17 39.84 -33.97 -17.34
N THR A 18 39.00 -34.92 -17.76
CA THR A 18 39.37 -35.96 -18.75
C THR A 18 38.64 -35.86 -20.10
N VAL A 19 37.83 -34.79 -20.35
CA VAL A 19 37.24 -34.53 -21.67
C VAL A 19 37.95 -33.41 -22.45
N ALA A 20 38.98 -32.78 -21.88
CA ALA A 20 39.68 -31.64 -22.49
C ALA A 20 41.02 -32.03 -23.22
N ALA A 21 41.19 -33.25 -23.64
CA ALA A 21 42.50 -33.69 -24.20
C ALA A 21 42.43 -34.31 -25.62
N THR A 22 41.50 -33.85 -26.47
CA THR A 22 41.56 -34.14 -27.93
C THR A 22 40.86 -33.10 -28.78
N LEU A 23 41.32 -31.87 -28.75
CA LEU A 23 41.11 -30.89 -29.81
C LEU A 23 42.34 -29.99 -29.86
N GLY A 24 42.92 -29.87 -31.06
CA GLY A 24 44.18 -29.19 -31.26
C GLY A 24 44.17 -27.73 -30.92
N ASP A 25 45.33 -27.13 -30.79
CA ASP A 25 45.68 -25.77 -30.41
C ASP A 25 44.63 -24.71 -30.78
N VAL A 26 43.65 -24.51 -29.89
CA VAL A 26 42.93 -23.27 -29.78
C VAL A 26 43.52 -22.55 -28.58
N THR A 27 44.19 -21.46 -28.83
CA THR A 27 44.63 -20.51 -27.80
C THR A 27 43.43 -20.07 -27.03
N ILE A 28 43.13 -20.72 -25.89
CA ILE A 28 42.12 -20.26 -24.96
C ILE A 28 42.68 -18.98 -24.32
N PHE A 29 42.28 -17.83 -24.85
CA PHE A 29 42.34 -16.57 -24.09
C PHE A 29 41.44 -16.80 -22.89
N LYS A 30 42.03 -16.82 -21.71
CA LYS A 30 41.33 -16.59 -20.47
C LYS A 30 40.87 -15.13 -20.55
N ALA A 31 39.76 -14.89 -21.18
CA ALA A 31 39.07 -13.58 -21.05
C ALA A 31 38.61 -13.47 -19.60
N ASP A 32 39.18 -12.56 -18.85
CA ASP A 32 38.53 -12.03 -17.67
C ASP A 32 37.19 -11.50 -18.16
N GLY A 33 36.08 -11.74 -17.40
CA GLY A 33 34.73 -11.38 -17.84
C GLY A 33 34.56 -9.90 -18.20
N LEU A 34 33.41 -9.54 -18.68
CA LEU A 34 33.04 -8.14 -18.95
C LEU A 34 32.94 -7.33 -17.64
N THR A 35 33.48 -6.12 -17.63
CA THR A 35 33.41 -5.18 -16.49
C THR A 35 32.88 -3.84 -16.94
N ILE A 36 31.91 -3.30 -16.20
CA ILE A 36 31.46 -1.91 -16.36
C ILE A 36 32.25 -1.04 -15.37
N LYS A 37 32.79 0.08 -15.86
CA LYS A 37 33.27 1.21 -15.05
C LYS A 37 32.39 2.41 -15.32
N LEU A 38 31.50 2.73 -14.35
CA LEU A 38 30.61 3.86 -14.44
C LEU A 38 31.28 5.08 -13.83
N HIS A 39 31.56 6.08 -14.67
CA HIS A 39 32.12 7.39 -14.33
C HIS A 39 30.98 8.36 -14.05
N TYR A 40 30.86 8.80 -12.82
CA TYR A 40 29.80 9.70 -12.41
C TYR A 40 30.35 11.11 -12.18
N ASN A 41 29.81 12.09 -12.90
CA ASN A 41 30.22 13.48 -12.83
C ASN A 41 29.18 14.35 -12.17
N ARG A 42 29.55 15.02 -11.07
CA ARG A 42 28.72 16.01 -10.38
C ARG A 42 29.33 17.41 -10.47
N PRO A 43 28.56 18.40 -10.97
CA PRO A 43 29.06 19.77 -11.09
C PRO A 43 29.39 20.45 -9.76
N ASP A 44 28.75 20.02 -8.65
CA ASP A 44 28.99 20.53 -7.30
C ASP A 44 30.24 19.91 -6.66
N GLY A 45 30.75 18.81 -7.19
CA GLY A 45 31.91 18.09 -6.68
C GLY A 45 31.68 17.37 -5.35
N ASP A 46 30.44 17.29 -4.87
CA ASP A 46 30.05 16.57 -3.64
C ASP A 46 29.61 15.15 -3.98
N TYR A 47 30.45 14.18 -3.60
CA TYR A 47 30.22 12.75 -3.84
C TYR A 47 30.02 11.96 -2.54
N ASP A 48 29.99 12.64 -1.38
CA ASP A 48 29.83 11.98 -0.10
C ASP A 48 28.44 11.30 -0.04
N ASN A 49 28.42 10.04 0.40
CA ASN A 49 27.26 9.17 0.48
C ASN A 49 26.58 8.80 -0.87
N TRP A 50 27.15 9.18 -2.02
CA TRP A 50 26.65 8.72 -3.30
C TRP A 50 27.25 7.36 -3.66
N THR A 51 26.41 6.42 -4.16
CA THR A 51 26.78 5.07 -4.63
C THR A 51 26.03 4.76 -5.92
N VAL A 52 26.44 3.70 -6.61
CA VAL A 52 25.74 3.18 -7.78
C VAL A 52 25.18 1.79 -7.46
N TRP A 53 23.87 1.66 -7.52
CA TRP A 53 23.21 0.38 -7.43
C TRP A 53 23.08 -0.21 -8.82
N PHE A 54 23.76 -1.33 -9.06
CA PHE A 54 23.69 -2.12 -10.29
C PHE A 54 22.84 -3.36 -10.07
N TRP A 55 22.11 -3.78 -11.11
CA TRP A 55 21.42 -5.07 -11.12
C TRP A 55 21.39 -5.72 -12.51
N SER A 56 21.37 -7.05 -12.52
CA SER A 56 21.15 -7.95 -13.66
C SER A 56 20.59 -9.26 -13.11
N SER A 57 21.27 -10.40 -13.26
CA SER A 57 20.98 -11.65 -12.54
C SER A 57 21.38 -11.61 -11.06
N ASP A 58 22.20 -10.65 -10.67
CA ASP A 58 22.57 -10.31 -9.30
C ASP A 58 22.56 -8.78 -9.13
N SER A 59 22.72 -8.29 -7.90
CA SER A 59 22.77 -6.86 -7.62
C SER A 59 24.00 -6.49 -6.78
N LEU A 60 24.51 -5.26 -6.99
CA LEU A 60 25.66 -4.73 -6.28
C LEU A 60 25.49 -3.24 -5.99
N ASN A 61 25.60 -2.85 -4.73
CA ASN A 61 25.79 -1.44 -4.37
C ASN A 61 27.28 -1.09 -4.45
N ALA A 62 27.69 -0.48 -5.54
CA ALA A 62 29.11 -0.15 -5.79
C ALA A 62 29.44 1.25 -5.26
N PRO A 63 30.48 1.40 -4.40
CA PRO A 63 30.94 2.71 -3.96
C PRO A 63 31.57 3.47 -5.14
N LEU A 64 31.53 4.80 -5.06
CA LEU A 64 32.29 5.68 -5.97
C LEU A 64 33.73 5.83 -5.46
N GLU A 65 34.69 5.36 -6.22
CA GLU A 65 36.11 5.45 -5.91
C GLU A 65 36.81 6.47 -6.83
N ASN A 66 37.76 7.22 -6.31
CA ASN A 66 38.52 8.15 -7.13
C ASN A 66 39.58 7.43 -7.96
N GLU A 67 39.35 7.33 -9.26
CA GLU A 67 40.34 6.82 -10.23
C GLU A 67 40.86 7.97 -11.11
N ASN A 68 42.08 8.40 -10.89
CA ASN A 68 42.75 9.46 -11.68
C ASN A 68 42.03 10.80 -11.73
N GLY A 69 41.21 11.12 -10.73
CA GLY A 69 40.45 12.35 -10.65
C GLY A 69 38.99 12.25 -11.12
N GLU A 70 38.58 11.07 -11.53
CA GLU A 70 37.15 10.76 -11.84
C GLU A 70 36.58 9.83 -10.75
N MET A 71 35.31 9.97 -10.46
CA MET A 71 34.61 9.12 -9.51
C MET A 71 33.98 7.96 -10.25
N VAL A 72 34.39 6.74 -9.92
CA VAL A 72 34.08 5.52 -10.69
C VAL A 72 33.48 4.44 -9.79
N ALA A 73 32.38 3.88 -10.21
CA ALA A 73 31.80 2.66 -9.66
C ALA A 73 32.08 1.47 -10.60
N THR A 74 32.51 0.33 -10.06
CA THR A 74 32.90 -0.84 -10.86
C THR A 74 31.90 -1.98 -10.64
N TYR A 75 31.41 -2.58 -11.74
CA TYR A 75 30.50 -3.72 -11.74
C TYR A 75 31.03 -4.84 -12.64
N PRO A 76 31.36 -6.02 -12.09
CA PRO A 76 31.65 -7.21 -12.90
C PRO A 76 30.37 -7.78 -13.46
N VAL A 77 30.21 -7.80 -14.79
CA VAL A 77 28.99 -8.24 -15.45
C VAL A 77 28.90 -9.77 -15.44
N PRO A 78 27.81 -10.37 -14.92
CA PRO A 78 27.60 -11.82 -14.99
C PRO A 78 27.62 -12.34 -16.43
N ALA A 79 28.12 -13.56 -16.64
CA ALA A 79 28.17 -14.16 -17.95
C ALA A 79 26.76 -14.36 -18.53
N GLY A 80 26.56 -13.98 -19.80
CA GLY A 80 25.25 -14.10 -20.47
C GLY A 80 24.35 -12.89 -20.32
N THR A 81 24.71 -11.89 -19.50
CA THR A 81 23.96 -10.64 -19.34
C THR A 81 23.88 -9.89 -20.67
N MET A 82 22.69 -9.40 -21.01
CA MET A 82 22.42 -8.56 -22.18
C MET A 82 22.29 -7.09 -21.83
N GLU A 83 21.77 -6.81 -20.64
CA GLU A 83 21.52 -5.47 -20.15
C GLU A 83 21.82 -5.40 -18.64
N VAL A 84 22.34 -4.28 -18.18
CA VAL A 84 22.61 -4.02 -16.77
C VAL A 84 21.86 -2.76 -16.36
N GLY A 85 20.95 -2.90 -15.41
CA GLY A 85 20.30 -1.76 -14.80
C GLY A 85 21.22 -1.03 -13.82
N TYR A 86 21.07 0.30 -13.70
CA TYR A 86 21.75 1.07 -12.67
C TYR A 86 20.94 2.27 -12.18
N ILE A 87 21.16 2.60 -10.91
CA ILE A 87 20.66 3.84 -10.27
C ILE A 87 21.82 4.48 -9.51
N VAL A 88 22.05 5.76 -9.73
CA VAL A 88 22.93 6.55 -8.86
C VAL A 88 22.09 7.05 -7.71
N ARG A 89 22.41 6.65 -6.48
CA ARG A 89 21.61 6.94 -5.29
C ARG A 89 22.43 7.56 -4.17
N PHE A 90 21.76 8.36 -3.33
CA PHE A 90 22.33 8.94 -2.12
C PHE A 90 21.84 8.14 -0.90
N GLY A 91 22.76 7.81 0.00
CA GLY A 91 22.46 7.05 1.21
C GLY A 91 21.80 5.70 0.94
N GLU A 92 20.97 5.27 1.86
CA GLU A 92 20.13 4.07 1.72
C GLU A 92 18.77 4.39 1.07
N TRP A 93 18.81 4.91 -0.18
CA TRP A 93 17.63 5.33 -0.96
C TRP A 93 16.99 6.66 -0.54
N GLU A 94 17.73 7.54 0.15
CA GLU A 94 17.22 8.86 0.55
C GLU A 94 16.85 9.74 -0.65
N LYS A 95 17.58 9.59 -1.77
CA LYS A 95 17.22 10.15 -3.08
C LYS A 95 17.95 9.43 -4.21
N LYS A 96 17.34 9.49 -5.40
CA LYS A 96 17.94 9.10 -6.67
C LYS A 96 18.51 10.33 -7.37
N ASP A 97 19.52 10.16 -8.20
CA ASP A 97 20.06 11.25 -9.03
C ASP A 97 19.10 11.62 -10.16
N VAL A 98 18.45 10.61 -10.75
CA VAL A 98 17.34 10.71 -11.69
C VAL A 98 16.21 9.76 -11.28
N ASP A 99 14.97 10.13 -11.58
CA ASP A 99 13.80 9.36 -11.11
C ASP A 99 13.65 8.01 -11.80
N LYS A 100 14.06 7.92 -13.09
CA LYS A 100 13.92 6.70 -13.88
C LYS A 100 15.12 5.78 -13.75
N ASP A 101 14.86 4.50 -13.72
CA ASP A 101 15.86 3.45 -13.82
C ASP A 101 16.59 3.55 -15.18
N GLN A 102 17.90 3.36 -15.16
CA GLN A 102 18.75 3.48 -16.33
C GLN A 102 19.30 2.11 -16.70
N PHE A 103 19.46 1.82 -18.01
CA PHE A 103 19.89 0.50 -18.49
C PHE A 103 21.02 0.60 -19.50
N ILE A 104 22.08 -0.20 -19.31
CA ILE A 104 23.27 -0.27 -20.15
C ILE A 104 23.18 -1.53 -21.03
N ASP A 105 23.03 -1.37 -22.34
CA ASP A 105 23.09 -2.49 -23.28
C ASP A 105 24.54 -3.04 -23.37
N VAL A 106 24.73 -4.26 -22.89
CA VAL A 106 26.02 -4.98 -22.93
C VAL A 106 25.99 -6.16 -23.90
N SER A 107 24.96 -6.28 -24.71
CA SER A 107 24.71 -7.42 -25.59
C SER A 107 25.85 -7.67 -26.62
N SER A 108 26.52 -6.58 -27.06
CA SER A 108 27.64 -6.66 -28.01
C SER A 108 28.95 -7.15 -27.42
N TYR A 109 29.09 -7.19 -26.10
CA TYR A 109 30.35 -7.40 -25.40
C TYR A 109 30.40 -8.78 -24.77
N ILE A 110 31.53 -9.51 -24.92
CA ILE A 110 31.78 -10.81 -24.26
C ILE A 110 32.86 -10.76 -23.20
N ALA A 111 33.77 -9.81 -23.28
CA ALA A 111 34.87 -9.62 -22.31
C ALA A 111 35.45 -8.20 -22.40
N GLY A 112 36.26 -7.80 -21.41
CA GLY A 112 36.95 -6.53 -21.36
C GLY A 112 36.27 -5.49 -20.49
N THR A 113 36.61 -4.21 -20.66
CA THR A 113 36.15 -3.13 -19.85
C THR A 113 35.37 -2.11 -20.70
N ILE A 114 34.14 -1.83 -20.37
CA ILE A 114 33.40 -0.68 -20.93
C ILE A 114 33.31 0.45 -19.91
N HIS A 115 33.48 1.67 -20.37
CA HIS A 115 33.38 2.91 -19.60
C HIS A 115 32.05 3.58 -19.88
N VAL A 116 31.25 3.78 -18.83
CA VAL A 116 29.91 4.38 -18.91
C VAL A 116 29.96 5.75 -18.22
N TYR A 117 29.70 6.83 -18.94
CA TYR A 117 29.76 8.19 -18.43
C TYR A 117 28.38 8.72 -18.15
N VAL A 118 28.16 9.17 -16.91
CA VAL A 118 26.88 9.65 -16.39
C VAL A 118 27.05 11.06 -15.79
N GLU A 119 26.19 11.98 -16.14
CA GLU A 119 26.13 13.34 -15.61
C GLU A 119 25.00 13.48 -14.60
N SER A 120 25.28 14.09 -13.44
CA SER A 120 24.30 14.27 -12.38
C SER A 120 23.03 15.02 -12.85
N GLY A 121 21.87 14.45 -12.56
CA GLY A 121 20.56 15.00 -12.92
C GLY A 121 20.18 14.86 -14.40
N VAL A 122 20.93 14.06 -15.18
CA VAL A 122 20.67 13.85 -16.61
C VAL A 122 20.36 12.38 -16.88
N GLU A 123 19.18 12.09 -17.44
CA GLU A 123 18.83 10.74 -17.89
C GLU A 123 19.72 10.28 -19.04
N GLY A 124 20.09 9.01 -19.02
CA GLY A 124 20.93 8.38 -20.03
C GLY A 124 22.43 8.40 -19.70
N HIS A 125 23.20 7.83 -20.59
CA HIS A 125 24.66 7.66 -20.42
C HIS A 125 25.37 7.59 -21.77
N LYS A 126 26.71 7.66 -21.73
CA LYS A 126 27.55 7.47 -22.91
C LYS A 126 28.49 6.28 -22.65
N ILE A 127 28.52 5.29 -23.56
CA ILE A 127 29.44 4.16 -23.50
C ILE A 127 30.69 4.47 -24.32
N VAL A 128 31.85 4.11 -23.78
CA VAL A 128 33.17 4.12 -24.44
C VAL A 128 33.82 2.79 -24.22
N GLU A 129 34.17 2.08 -25.31
CA GLU A 129 34.86 0.79 -25.22
C GLU A 129 36.32 0.98 -24.78
N GLY A 130 36.76 0.13 -23.83
CA GLY A 130 38.21 0.00 -23.53
C GLY A 130 38.98 -0.75 -24.60
N ASP A 131 40.30 -0.59 -24.62
CA ASP A 131 41.14 -1.25 -25.60
C ASP A 131 41.17 -2.80 -25.49
N ASP A 132 40.66 -3.35 -24.38
CA ASP A 132 40.56 -4.76 -24.06
C ASP A 132 39.19 -5.39 -24.38
N VAL A 133 38.24 -4.59 -24.92
CA VAL A 133 36.89 -5.05 -25.23
C VAL A 133 36.90 -6.09 -26.34
N VAL A 134 36.20 -7.18 -26.11
CA VAL A 134 35.97 -8.26 -27.10
C VAL A 134 34.48 -8.32 -27.42
N ASN A 135 34.17 -8.06 -28.69
CA ASN A 135 32.82 -8.21 -29.25
C ASN A 135 32.58 -9.64 -29.72
N GLY A 136 31.36 -10.12 -29.60
CA GLY A 136 30.98 -11.48 -29.98
C GLY A 136 29.61 -11.54 -30.62
N THR A 137 29.38 -12.68 -31.27
CA THR A 137 28.05 -13.01 -31.83
C THR A 137 27.13 -13.49 -30.73
N LYS A 138 26.01 -12.81 -30.53
CA LYS A 138 25.02 -13.20 -29.51
C LYS A 138 23.60 -13.07 -30.05
N LEU A 139 22.78 -13.99 -29.61
CA LEU A 139 21.32 -13.86 -29.71
C LEU A 139 20.86 -12.80 -28.70
N LYS A 140 20.32 -11.67 -29.17
CA LYS A 140 19.96 -10.53 -28.32
C LYS A 140 18.56 -10.71 -27.75
N SER A 141 17.58 -10.96 -28.64
CA SER A 141 16.20 -11.15 -28.24
C SER A 141 15.44 -11.96 -29.29
N ALA A 142 14.32 -12.54 -28.87
CA ALA A 142 13.35 -13.14 -29.77
C ALA A 142 11.95 -12.91 -29.20
N SER A 143 11.00 -12.56 -30.08
CA SER A 143 9.59 -12.37 -29.72
C SER A 143 8.68 -12.94 -30.78
N TYR A 144 7.52 -13.45 -30.37
CA TYR A 144 6.48 -13.91 -31.28
C TYR A 144 5.49 -12.79 -31.56
N ASP A 145 5.23 -12.51 -32.84
CA ASP A 145 4.24 -11.54 -33.29
C ASP A 145 2.92 -12.26 -33.58
N LEU A 146 1.88 -11.93 -32.86
CA LEU A 146 0.54 -12.55 -32.98
C LEU A 146 -0.15 -12.24 -34.29
N ASP A 147 0.01 -11.02 -34.83
CA ASP A 147 -0.67 -10.58 -36.02
C ASP A 147 -0.03 -11.17 -37.27
N GLU A 148 1.30 -11.16 -37.32
CA GLU A 148 2.08 -11.69 -38.43
C GLU A 148 2.34 -13.20 -38.29
N LYS A 149 2.18 -13.78 -37.11
CA LYS A 149 2.42 -15.18 -36.73
C LYS A 149 3.85 -15.65 -37.08
N VAL A 150 4.81 -14.82 -36.69
CA VAL A 150 6.23 -15.01 -36.94
C VAL A 150 7.05 -14.77 -35.67
N VAL A 151 8.28 -15.32 -35.63
CA VAL A 151 9.22 -14.99 -34.58
C VAL A 151 10.17 -13.92 -35.10
N LYS A 152 10.19 -12.75 -34.44
CA LYS A 152 11.17 -11.67 -34.67
C LYS A 152 12.41 -11.90 -33.82
N VAL A 153 13.58 -11.86 -34.42
CA VAL A 153 14.83 -12.22 -33.77
C VAL A 153 15.88 -11.15 -33.98
N GLU A 154 16.51 -10.71 -32.88
CA GLU A 154 17.63 -9.78 -32.91
C GLU A 154 18.93 -10.51 -32.58
N ILE A 155 19.93 -10.40 -33.47
CA ILE A 155 21.27 -11.01 -33.29
C ILE A 155 22.33 -9.93 -33.42
N VAL A 156 23.22 -9.88 -32.44
CA VAL A 156 24.38 -9.00 -32.46
C VAL A 156 25.52 -9.68 -33.20
N ASN A 157 26.15 -9.00 -34.16
CA ASN A 157 27.26 -9.51 -34.98
C ASN A 157 26.96 -10.88 -35.62
N PRO A 158 25.91 -11.01 -36.45
CA PRO A 158 25.50 -12.28 -37.01
C PRO A 158 26.56 -12.89 -37.94
N LEU A 159 26.59 -14.22 -38.02
CA LEU A 159 27.46 -14.97 -38.90
C LEU A 159 26.87 -15.01 -40.33
N ASP A 160 27.73 -15.21 -41.34
CA ASP A 160 27.34 -15.21 -42.76
C ASP A 160 26.25 -16.25 -43.13
N ASP A 161 26.15 -17.37 -42.40
CA ASP A 161 25.18 -18.46 -42.66
C ASP A 161 24.17 -18.60 -41.52
N MET A 162 23.69 -17.51 -41.06
CA MET A 162 22.82 -17.39 -39.87
C MET A 162 21.52 -18.20 -39.99
N ALA A 163 20.81 -18.11 -41.13
CA ALA A 163 19.50 -18.75 -41.31
C ALA A 163 19.52 -20.28 -41.11
N ASN A 164 20.62 -20.93 -41.41
CA ASN A 164 20.79 -22.38 -41.24
C ASN A 164 21.24 -22.80 -39.84
N GLN A 165 21.48 -21.80 -38.96
CA GLN A 165 21.98 -22.05 -37.62
C GLN A 165 20.93 -21.75 -36.52
N LEU A 166 19.77 -21.25 -36.92
CA LEU A 166 18.64 -21.03 -36.00
C LEU A 166 17.87 -22.33 -35.80
N ALA A 167 17.57 -22.62 -34.55
CA ALA A 167 16.63 -23.66 -34.14
C ALA A 167 15.68 -23.12 -33.09
N ILE A 168 14.41 -23.51 -33.18
CA ILE A 168 13.40 -23.21 -32.16
C ILE A 168 13.01 -24.53 -31.49
N LYS A 169 12.94 -24.51 -30.16
CA LYS A 169 12.54 -25.67 -29.37
C LYS A 169 11.36 -25.31 -28.47
N ASP A 170 10.46 -26.28 -28.31
CA ASP A 170 9.40 -26.17 -27.31
C ASP A 170 9.90 -26.49 -25.88
N SER A 171 9.02 -26.42 -24.91
CA SER A 171 9.30 -26.72 -23.49
C SER A 171 9.75 -28.16 -23.22
N ASN A 172 9.51 -29.10 -24.14
CA ASN A 172 9.95 -30.49 -24.06
C ASN A 172 11.30 -30.70 -24.73
N GLY A 173 11.86 -29.64 -25.39
CA GLY A 173 13.10 -29.72 -26.17
C GLY A 173 12.90 -30.29 -27.58
N GLU A 174 11.66 -30.40 -28.06
CA GLU A 174 11.34 -30.84 -29.42
C GLU A 174 11.50 -29.67 -30.41
N ASP A 175 11.98 -29.99 -31.63
CA ASP A 175 12.23 -28.99 -32.66
C ASP A 175 10.91 -28.48 -33.26
N VAL A 176 10.73 -27.15 -33.31
CA VAL A 176 9.67 -26.47 -34.03
C VAL A 176 10.12 -26.19 -35.45
N ALA A 177 9.34 -26.65 -36.45
CA ALA A 177 9.69 -26.58 -37.85
C ALA A 177 9.70 -25.13 -38.37
N ILE A 178 10.87 -24.66 -38.80
CA ILE A 178 11.06 -23.35 -39.43
C ILE A 178 10.82 -23.50 -40.95
N LYS A 179 9.96 -22.66 -41.50
CA LYS A 179 9.65 -22.61 -42.91
C LYS A 179 10.57 -21.68 -43.68
N GLU A 180 10.84 -20.50 -43.18
CA GLU A 180 11.67 -19.50 -43.85
C GLU A 180 12.29 -18.55 -42.82
N VAL A 181 13.48 -18.03 -43.08
CA VAL A 181 14.13 -16.96 -42.34
C VAL A 181 14.47 -15.84 -43.30
N THR A 182 13.98 -14.63 -43.02
CA THR A 182 14.25 -13.43 -43.83
C THR A 182 14.79 -12.31 -42.92
N GLY A 183 15.47 -11.33 -43.52
CA GLY A 183 16.03 -10.19 -42.79
C GLY A 183 17.52 -10.01 -43.00
N THR A 184 18.11 -8.94 -42.49
CA THR A 184 19.52 -8.58 -42.63
C THR A 184 19.97 -7.75 -41.40
N ASP A 185 21.28 -7.58 -41.27
CA ASP A 185 21.91 -6.64 -40.34
C ASP A 185 21.54 -6.85 -38.87
N GLY A 186 21.28 -8.11 -38.50
CA GLY A 186 20.98 -8.46 -37.11
C GLY A 186 19.50 -8.59 -36.79
N SER A 187 18.59 -8.10 -37.63
CA SER A 187 17.14 -8.22 -37.44
C SER A 187 16.54 -9.23 -38.43
N TYR A 188 15.92 -10.27 -37.89
CA TYR A 188 15.42 -11.40 -38.68
C TYR A 188 13.98 -11.74 -38.34
N VAL A 189 13.25 -12.21 -39.32
CA VAL A 189 11.88 -12.75 -39.22
C VAL A 189 11.91 -14.23 -39.55
N VAL A 190 11.49 -15.04 -38.63
CA VAL A 190 11.40 -16.50 -38.75
C VAL A 190 9.92 -16.88 -38.92
N THR A 191 9.58 -17.36 -40.11
CA THR A 191 8.26 -17.93 -40.44
C THR A 191 8.27 -19.41 -40.08
N LEU A 192 7.23 -19.91 -39.45
CA LEU A 192 7.09 -21.28 -38.98
C LEU A 192 6.17 -22.07 -39.90
N GLU A 193 6.25 -23.40 -39.90
CA GLU A 193 5.30 -24.26 -40.61
C GLU A 193 3.93 -24.30 -39.93
N GLU A 194 3.91 -24.21 -38.56
CA GLU A 194 2.71 -24.14 -37.75
C GLU A 194 2.82 -22.97 -36.79
N GLU A 195 1.69 -22.37 -36.37
CA GLU A 195 1.64 -21.28 -35.38
C GLU A 195 2.10 -21.79 -34.03
N LEU A 196 2.77 -20.94 -33.25
CA LEU A 196 3.12 -21.28 -31.89
C LEU A 196 1.87 -21.28 -30.97
N ASP A 197 1.82 -22.25 -30.10
CA ASP A 197 0.85 -22.26 -29.02
C ASP A 197 1.26 -21.18 -27.97
N THR A 198 0.46 -20.13 -27.86
CA THR A 198 0.77 -18.97 -27.00
C THR A 198 0.81 -19.27 -25.52
N PHE A 199 0.35 -20.45 -25.09
CA PHE A 199 0.43 -20.92 -23.71
C PHE A 199 1.69 -21.73 -23.40
N LYS A 200 2.52 -22.01 -24.40
CA LYS A 200 3.75 -22.78 -24.21
C LYS A 200 4.98 -21.88 -24.24
N ALA A 201 6.01 -22.30 -23.53
CA ALA A 201 7.31 -21.66 -23.59
C ALA A 201 8.12 -22.23 -24.76
N TYR A 202 8.82 -21.34 -25.45
CA TYR A 202 9.73 -21.69 -26.55
C TYR A 202 11.08 -21.04 -26.33
N GLN A 203 12.11 -21.69 -26.84
CA GLN A 203 13.47 -21.14 -26.88
C GLN A 203 13.97 -21.13 -28.32
N ILE A 204 14.74 -20.10 -28.64
CA ILE A 204 15.49 -20.05 -29.90
C ILE A 204 16.98 -20.24 -29.60
N GLU A 205 17.61 -21.07 -30.37
CA GLU A 205 19.04 -21.41 -30.28
C GLU A 205 19.78 -20.85 -31.50
N TYR A 206 20.94 -20.26 -31.26
CA TYR A 206 21.81 -19.74 -32.28
C TYR A 206 23.29 -19.77 -31.83
N ASN A 207 24.16 -20.35 -32.63
CA ASN A 207 25.60 -20.39 -32.40
C ASN A 207 26.01 -20.84 -30.96
N GLY A 208 25.28 -21.84 -30.41
CA GLY A 208 25.50 -22.36 -29.07
C GLY A 208 24.99 -21.48 -27.92
N THR A 209 24.28 -20.43 -28.22
CA THR A 209 23.52 -19.62 -27.26
C THR A 209 22.03 -19.84 -27.43
N SER A 210 21.27 -19.69 -26.37
CA SER A 210 19.82 -19.76 -26.45
C SER A 210 19.18 -18.60 -25.67
N THR A 211 17.99 -18.16 -26.11
CA THR A 211 17.15 -17.24 -25.37
C THR A 211 15.70 -17.68 -25.46
N ALA A 212 14.89 -17.29 -24.47
CA ALA A 212 13.45 -17.51 -24.55
C ALA A 212 12.84 -16.65 -25.65
N ILE A 213 11.86 -17.21 -26.38
CA ILE A 213 10.98 -16.41 -27.23
C ILE A 213 9.99 -15.71 -26.32
N VAL A 214 10.01 -14.38 -26.29
CA VAL A 214 9.03 -13.57 -25.57
C VAL A 214 7.70 -13.77 -26.28
N MET A 215 6.78 -14.40 -25.58
CA MET A 215 5.41 -14.58 -26.08
C MET A 215 4.62 -13.32 -25.79
N PRO A 216 3.73 -12.90 -26.70
CA PRO A 216 2.88 -11.72 -26.47
C PRO A 216 1.97 -11.97 -25.27
N VAL A 217 1.65 -10.89 -24.54
CA VAL A 217 0.72 -10.94 -23.42
C VAL A 217 -0.70 -11.05 -23.97
N ILE A 218 -1.18 -12.28 -24.14
CA ILE A 218 -2.54 -12.57 -24.67
C ILE A 218 -3.64 -12.34 -23.63
N TYR A 219 -3.27 -12.19 -22.35
CA TYR A 219 -4.19 -12.13 -21.21
C TYR A 219 -5.16 -10.94 -21.23
N SER A 220 -4.83 -9.88 -21.98
CA SER A 220 -5.67 -8.70 -22.13
C SER A 220 -6.47 -8.67 -23.44
N THR A 221 -6.40 -9.76 -24.24
CA THR A 221 -7.17 -9.88 -25.48
C THR A 221 -8.63 -10.21 -25.20
N GLU A 222 -9.54 -9.73 -26.06
CA GLU A 222 -10.97 -10.01 -25.93
C GLU A 222 -11.26 -11.53 -26.04
N GLU A 223 -10.50 -12.24 -26.87
CA GLU A 223 -10.63 -13.68 -27.05
C GLU A 223 -10.29 -14.45 -25.79
N PHE A 224 -9.17 -14.11 -25.13
CA PHE A 224 -8.78 -14.77 -23.88
C PHE A 224 -9.80 -14.51 -22.78
N GLU A 225 -10.21 -13.26 -22.60
CA GLU A 225 -11.19 -12.91 -21.59
C GLU A 225 -12.57 -13.55 -21.86
N ALA A 226 -13.01 -13.60 -23.11
CA ALA A 226 -14.28 -14.25 -23.46
C ALA A 226 -14.29 -15.76 -23.19
N GLU A 227 -13.13 -16.43 -23.37
CA GLU A 227 -13.00 -17.88 -23.17
C GLU A 227 -12.77 -18.26 -21.71
N TYR A 228 -11.97 -17.46 -20.97
CA TYR A 228 -11.46 -17.86 -19.66
C TYR A 228 -12.00 -17.06 -18.48
N THR A 229 -12.83 -16.03 -18.66
CA THR A 229 -13.47 -15.36 -17.53
C THR A 229 -14.46 -16.28 -16.84
N TYR A 230 -14.26 -16.50 -15.55
CA TYR A 230 -15.11 -17.34 -14.71
C TYR A 230 -15.91 -16.49 -13.73
N ASP A 231 -17.24 -16.54 -13.79
CA ASP A 231 -18.16 -15.72 -13.00
C ASP A 231 -18.62 -16.41 -11.69
N GLY A 232 -18.26 -17.68 -11.48
CA GLY A 232 -18.69 -18.43 -10.30
C GLY A 232 -18.10 -17.89 -8.99
N ASP A 233 -18.76 -18.18 -7.90
CA ASP A 233 -18.45 -17.79 -6.52
C ASP A 233 -17.80 -18.90 -5.68
N ASP A 234 -17.39 -20.00 -6.33
CA ASP A 234 -16.89 -21.21 -5.68
C ASP A 234 -15.39 -21.48 -5.89
N LEU A 235 -14.60 -20.44 -6.27
CA LEU A 235 -13.14 -20.54 -6.31
C LEU A 235 -12.57 -20.74 -4.89
N GLY A 236 -11.56 -21.62 -4.79
CA GLY A 236 -10.97 -22.03 -3.52
C GLY A 236 -11.56 -23.34 -3.00
N ALA A 237 -11.56 -23.50 -1.67
CA ALA A 237 -12.12 -24.66 -1.01
C ALA A 237 -13.50 -24.36 -0.40
N THR A 238 -14.53 -25.01 -0.92
CA THR A 238 -15.89 -24.96 -0.38
C THR A 238 -16.11 -26.19 0.52
N TRP A 239 -16.10 -25.96 1.83
CA TRP A 239 -16.21 -27.01 2.83
C TRP A 239 -17.66 -27.25 3.26
N THR A 240 -18.01 -28.52 3.42
CA THR A 240 -19.09 -29.00 4.26
C THR A 240 -18.58 -30.16 5.11
N LYS A 241 -19.33 -30.56 6.10
CA LYS A 241 -18.97 -31.72 6.94
C LYS A 241 -18.91 -33.04 6.17
N GLU A 242 -19.65 -33.13 5.09
CA GLU A 242 -19.76 -34.33 4.25
C GLU A 242 -18.67 -34.39 3.18
N ALA A 243 -18.24 -33.22 2.65
CA ALA A 243 -17.27 -33.16 1.56
C ALA A 243 -16.67 -31.76 1.43
N THR A 244 -15.51 -31.68 0.78
CA THR A 244 -14.91 -30.40 0.35
C THR A 244 -14.74 -30.43 -1.16
N THR A 245 -15.21 -29.36 -1.82
CA THR A 245 -14.96 -29.10 -3.25
C THR A 245 -13.83 -28.08 -3.37
N PHE A 246 -12.81 -28.43 -4.15
CA PHE A 246 -11.69 -27.55 -4.49
C PHE A 246 -11.86 -27.12 -5.94
N ARG A 247 -11.83 -25.81 -6.20
CA ARG A 247 -11.85 -25.22 -7.54
C ARG A 247 -10.74 -24.19 -7.66
N VAL A 248 -9.96 -24.28 -8.73
CA VAL A 248 -8.91 -23.32 -9.04
C VAL A 248 -8.98 -22.88 -10.50
N TRP A 249 -8.75 -21.61 -10.77
CA TRP A 249 -8.64 -21.07 -12.11
C TRP A 249 -7.20 -21.20 -12.59
N ALA A 250 -6.98 -22.04 -13.61
CA ALA A 250 -5.66 -22.36 -14.16
C ALA A 250 -5.78 -22.68 -15.67
N PRO A 251 -6.13 -21.68 -16.51
CA PRO A 251 -6.44 -21.92 -17.93
C PRO A 251 -5.23 -22.41 -18.74
N THR A 252 -4.01 -22.11 -18.26
CA THR A 252 -2.76 -22.49 -18.93
C THR A 252 -2.20 -23.84 -18.44
N ALA A 253 -2.88 -24.51 -17.52
CA ALA A 253 -2.41 -25.76 -16.93
C ALA A 253 -2.62 -26.97 -17.84
N GLU A 254 -1.64 -27.84 -17.95
CA GLU A 254 -1.74 -29.16 -18.58
C GLU A 254 -2.47 -30.17 -17.70
N SER A 255 -2.27 -30.06 -16.37
CA SER A 255 -2.97 -30.83 -15.36
C SER A 255 -2.86 -30.14 -14.00
N VAL A 256 -3.83 -30.39 -13.11
CA VAL A 256 -3.85 -29.84 -11.76
C VAL A 256 -4.12 -30.97 -10.76
N LYS A 257 -3.45 -30.91 -9.61
CA LYS A 257 -3.73 -31.77 -8.45
C LYS A 257 -3.93 -30.90 -7.22
N VAL A 258 -4.85 -31.29 -6.36
CA VAL A 258 -4.88 -30.81 -4.98
C VAL A 258 -4.07 -31.76 -4.10
N LYS A 259 -3.15 -31.22 -3.31
CA LYS A 259 -2.31 -31.97 -2.38
C LYS A 259 -2.75 -31.68 -0.96
N LEU A 260 -3.15 -32.72 -0.21
CA LEU A 260 -3.65 -32.61 1.16
C LEU A 260 -2.53 -32.93 2.15
N TYR A 261 -2.41 -32.13 3.22
CA TYR A 261 -1.37 -32.25 4.24
C TYR A 261 -1.95 -32.24 5.66
N ARG A 262 -1.24 -32.88 6.61
CA ARG A 262 -1.61 -32.84 8.03
C ARG A 262 -1.14 -31.60 8.77
N GLY A 263 -0.26 -30.81 8.22
CA GLY A 263 0.29 -29.63 8.85
C GLY A 263 0.62 -28.53 7.86
N GLY A 264 0.52 -27.29 8.32
CA GLY A 264 0.66 -26.09 7.49
C GLY A 264 2.09 -25.65 7.18
N SER A 265 3.10 -26.21 7.90
CA SER A 265 4.50 -25.85 7.68
C SER A 265 5.11 -26.63 6.52
N GLU A 266 5.82 -25.96 5.62
CA GLU A 266 6.57 -26.61 4.53
C GLU A 266 7.68 -27.55 5.02
N SER A 267 8.23 -27.30 6.20
CA SER A 267 9.31 -28.10 6.77
C SER A 267 8.90 -29.55 7.05
N ASN A 268 7.61 -29.83 7.05
CA ASN A 268 7.04 -31.13 7.35
C ASN A 268 6.45 -31.78 6.10
N ASN A 269 7.07 -32.85 5.62
CA ASN A 269 6.51 -33.65 4.54
C ASN A 269 5.39 -34.57 5.06
N ASN A 270 4.26 -33.95 5.40
CA ASN A 270 3.08 -34.62 5.98
C ASN A 270 1.98 -34.82 4.95
N LEU A 271 2.35 -35.11 3.69
CA LEU A 271 1.39 -35.41 2.63
C LEU A 271 0.46 -36.54 3.02
N ILE A 272 -0.83 -36.30 2.91
CA ILE A 272 -1.89 -37.31 3.10
C ILE A 272 -2.19 -37.98 1.76
N GLU A 273 -2.48 -37.15 0.76
CA GLU A 273 -2.95 -37.59 -0.56
C GLU A 273 -2.70 -36.50 -1.58
N ALA A 274 -2.47 -36.86 -2.84
CA ALA A 274 -2.53 -35.97 -4.00
C ALA A 274 -3.66 -36.47 -4.91
N ILE A 275 -4.59 -35.59 -5.27
CA ILE A 275 -5.81 -35.93 -5.99
C ILE A 275 -5.82 -35.19 -7.30
N ASP A 276 -5.96 -35.92 -8.41
CA ASP A 276 -6.08 -35.31 -9.74
C ASP A 276 -7.41 -34.52 -9.82
N MET A 277 -7.33 -33.30 -10.36
CA MET A 277 -8.48 -32.47 -10.61
C MET A 277 -8.94 -32.64 -12.09
N THR A 278 -10.18 -32.34 -12.35
CA THR A 278 -10.77 -32.40 -13.71
C THR A 278 -10.94 -30.99 -14.25
N ALA A 279 -10.52 -30.78 -15.50
CA ALA A 279 -10.77 -29.53 -16.20
C ALA A 279 -12.27 -29.27 -16.33
N ASP A 280 -12.69 -28.04 -16.12
CA ASP A 280 -14.08 -27.61 -16.14
C ASP A 280 -14.19 -26.28 -16.92
N VAL A 281 -15.31 -25.61 -16.85
CA VAL A 281 -15.61 -24.41 -17.65
C VAL A 281 -14.62 -23.26 -17.40
N ASN A 282 -14.39 -22.43 -18.42
CA ASN A 282 -13.63 -21.18 -18.35
C ASN A 282 -12.23 -21.33 -17.75
N GLY A 283 -11.53 -22.44 -18.05
CA GLY A 283 -10.17 -22.68 -17.54
C GLY A 283 -10.07 -23.03 -16.07
N THR A 284 -11.19 -23.39 -15.43
CA THR A 284 -11.17 -23.90 -14.05
C THR A 284 -10.87 -25.39 -13.98
N TRP A 285 -10.36 -25.83 -12.83
CA TRP A 285 -10.15 -27.23 -12.47
C TRP A 285 -10.88 -27.52 -11.17
N VAL A 286 -11.55 -28.66 -11.08
CA VAL A 286 -12.40 -29.00 -9.92
C VAL A 286 -12.22 -30.43 -9.47
N VAL A 287 -12.32 -30.67 -8.15
CA VAL A 287 -12.47 -31.98 -7.56
C VAL A 287 -13.24 -31.89 -6.25
N THR A 288 -14.05 -32.89 -5.95
CA THR A 288 -14.72 -33.03 -4.65
C THR A 288 -14.14 -34.21 -3.91
N LYS A 289 -13.75 -34.01 -2.66
CA LYS A 289 -13.27 -35.07 -1.74
C LYS A 289 -14.28 -35.29 -0.64
N ASP A 290 -14.80 -36.52 -0.54
CA ASP A 290 -15.72 -36.94 0.54
C ASP A 290 -15.02 -36.95 1.90
N GLY A 291 -15.77 -36.61 2.94
CA GLY A 291 -15.36 -36.61 4.34
C GLY A 291 -15.12 -35.19 4.88
N ASP A 292 -15.03 -35.11 6.20
CA ASP A 292 -14.74 -33.86 6.91
C ASP A 292 -13.25 -33.53 6.80
N LEU A 293 -12.93 -32.48 6.06
CA LEU A 293 -11.56 -31.98 5.88
C LEU A 293 -11.25 -30.71 6.70
N ASN A 294 -12.15 -30.30 7.62
CA ASN A 294 -11.87 -29.14 8.46
C ASN A 294 -10.53 -29.29 9.21
N GLY A 295 -9.64 -28.29 9.10
CA GLY A 295 -8.29 -28.33 9.67
C GLY A 295 -7.24 -29.07 8.83
N VAL A 296 -7.59 -29.60 7.65
CA VAL A 296 -6.64 -30.19 6.71
C VAL A 296 -6.01 -29.09 5.85
N PHE A 297 -4.68 -29.12 5.72
CA PHE A 297 -3.95 -28.16 4.87
C PHE A 297 -3.85 -28.68 3.44
N TYR A 298 -3.76 -27.74 2.49
CA TYR A 298 -3.66 -28.11 1.08
C TYR A 298 -2.88 -27.08 0.26
N THR A 299 -2.43 -27.53 -0.92
CA THR A 299 -1.86 -26.72 -2.00
C THR A 299 -2.36 -27.25 -3.33
N TYR A 300 -2.17 -26.46 -4.40
CA TYR A 300 -2.31 -26.94 -5.77
C TYR A 300 -0.93 -27.25 -6.36
N GLU A 301 -0.81 -28.40 -7.05
CA GLU A 301 0.30 -28.71 -7.93
C GLU A 301 -0.18 -28.58 -9.37
N VAL A 302 0.36 -27.60 -10.09
CA VAL A 302 -0.03 -27.26 -11.45
C VAL A 302 1.10 -27.67 -12.41
N MET A 303 0.78 -28.39 -13.47
CA MET A 303 1.72 -28.74 -14.53
C MET A 303 1.67 -27.66 -15.60
N ILE A 304 2.77 -26.95 -15.81
CA ILE A 304 2.90 -25.88 -16.80
C ILE A 304 4.20 -26.08 -17.57
N ASN A 305 4.13 -26.14 -18.89
CA ASN A 305 5.29 -26.36 -19.76
C ASN A 305 6.15 -27.59 -19.32
N GLY A 306 5.49 -28.70 -19.00
CA GLY A 306 6.13 -29.92 -18.54
C GLY A 306 6.78 -29.83 -17.14
N GLN A 307 6.60 -28.72 -16.40
CA GLN A 307 7.15 -28.56 -15.05
C GLN A 307 6.02 -28.47 -14.00
N ALA A 308 6.19 -29.21 -12.92
CA ALA A 308 5.27 -29.16 -11.80
C ALA A 308 5.63 -27.98 -10.88
N VAL A 309 4.66 -27.10 -10.65
CA VAL A 309 4.76 -25.97 -9.73
C VAL A 309 3.75 -26.15 -8.61
N GLU A 310 4.20 -26.05 -7.36
CA GLU A 310 3.32 -26.11 -6.19
C GLU A 310 3.06 -24.68 -5.65
N ALA A 311 1.80 -24.38 -5.40
CA ALA A 311 1.36 -23.05 -4.95
C ALA A 311 0.28 -23.16 -3.89
N CYS A 312 0.21 -22.15 -3.00
CA CYS A 312 -0.94 -21.92 -2.13
C CYS A 312 -2.17 -21.59 -2.98
N ASP A 313 -3.34 -21.74 -2.41
CA ASP A 313 -4.60 -21.34 -3.05
C ASP A 313 -4.73 -19.79 -3.00
N PRO A 314 -4.91 -19.09 -4.13
CA PRO A 314 -5.18 -17.66 -4.12
C PRO A 314 -6.43 -17.28 -3.31
N TYR A 315 -7.44 -18.15 -3.28
CA TYR A 315 -8.68 -17.95 -2.53
C TYR A 315 -8.66 -18.58 -1.12
N ALA A 316 -7.46 -18.90 -0.58
CA ALA A 316 -7.32 -19.39 0.78
C ALA A 316 -7.94 -18.39 1.78
N LYS A 317 -8.83 -18.88 2.65
CA LYS A 317 -9.46 -18.12 3.74
C LYS A 317 -8.61 -18.10 5.01
N THR A 318 -7.72 -19.06 5.13
CA THR A 318 -6.71 -19.16 6.17
C THR A 318 -5.59 -20.08 5.73
N THR A 319 -4.45 -19.96 6.38
CA THR A 319 -3.23 -20.72 6.07
C THR A 319 -2.59 -21.27 7.33
N GLY A 320 -1.63 -22.18 7.16
CA GLY A 320 -0.67 -22.49 8.18
C GLY A 320 0.42 -21.41 8.31
N VAL A 321 1.34 -21.65 9.22
CA VAL A 321 2.44 -20.73 9.53
C VAL A 321 3.21 -20.28 8.29
N ASN A 322 3.48 -18.97 8.21
CA ASN A 322 4.15 -18.30 7.09
C ASN A 322 3.43 -18.42 5.73
N GLY A 323 2.10 -18.59 5.72
CA GLY A 323 1.28 -18.45 4.52
C GLY A 323 1.48 -19.52 3.42
N LYS A 324 2.23 -20.61 3.65
CA LYS A 324 2.68 -21.52 2.58
C LYS A 324 1.65 -22.58 2.16
N ARG A 325 0.73 -22.96 3.02
CA ARG A 325 -0.34 -23.92 2.75
C ARG A 325 -1.67 -23.40 3.22
N ALA A 326 -2.65 -23.38 2.33
CA ALA A 326 -4.03 -23.09 2.68
C ALA A 326 -4.57 -24.15 3.64
N MET A 327 -5.57 -23.80 4.45
CA MET A 327 -6.27 -24.73 5.33
C MET A 327 -7.76 -24.73 5.01
N VAL A 328 -8.34 -25.92 4.88
CA VAL A 328 -9.79 -26.09 4.82
C VAL A 328 -10.39 -25.72 6.17
N ILE A 329 -11.37 -24.83 6.19
CA ILE A 329 -11.89 -24.28 7.43
C ILE A 329 -13.42 -24.19 7.43
N ASP A 330 -14.01 -24.56 8.55
CA ASP A 330 -15.37 -24.21 8.93
C ASP A 330 -15.38 -22.77 9.47
N MET A 331 -15.69 -21.80 8.62
CA MET A 331 -15.67 -20.38 8.96
C MET A 331 -16.65 -20.03 10.10
N ASP A 332 -17.82 -20.70 10.14
CA ASP A 332 -18.83 -20.47 11.18
C ASP A 332 -18.31 -20.85 12.57
N SER A 333 -17.45 -21.86 12.64
CA SER A 333 -16.83 -22.28 13.90
C SER A 333 -15.87 -21.25 14.51
N THR A 334 -15.44 -20.28 13.72
CA THR A 334 -14.54 -19.19 14.15
C THR A 334 -15.28 -17.96 14.68
N ASN A 335 -16.60 -17.90 14.49
CA ASN A 335 -17.41 -16.76 14.90
C ASN A 335 -17.41 -16.59 16.43
N PRO A 336 -17.08 -15.39 16.96
CA PRO A 336 -17.25 -15.12 18.38
C PRO A 336 -18.73 -15.11 18.78
N GLU A 337 -19.02 -15.23 20.06
CA GLU A 337 -20.40 -15.20 20.55
C GLU A 337 -21.12 -13.90 20.15
N GLY A 338 -22.27 -14.01 19.51
CA GLY A 338 -23.08 -12.88 19.06
C GLY A 338 -22.63 -12.25 17.75
N TRP A 339 -21.71 -12.89 17.01
CA TRP A 339 -21.22 -12.42 15.71
C TRP A 339 -22.33 -12.14 14.70
N ASP A 340 -23.40 -12.95 14.72
CA ASP A 340 -24.60 -12.79 13.90
C ASP A 340 -25.37 -11.48 14.13
N LYS A 341 -25.06 -10.75 15.22
CA LYS A 341 -25.68 -9.47 15.60
C LYS A 341 -24.72 -8.30 15.53
N ASP A 342 -23.45 -8.60 15.28
CA ASP A 342 -22.43 -7.59 15.13
C ASP A 342 -22.72 -6.72 13.89
N LYS A 343 -22.44 -5.43 13.99
CA LYS A 343 -22.69 -4.48 12.92
C LYS A 343 -21.88 -3.21 13.11
N ASN A 344 -21.65 -2.50 12.04
CA ASN A 344 -21.02 -1.19 12.04
C ASN A 344 -21.76 -0.22 13.01
N PRO A 345 -21.10 0.26 14.08
CA PRO A 345 -21.72 1.18 15.02
C PRO A 345 -21.96 2.59 14.44
N ASN A 346 -21.31 2.93 13.34
CA ASN A 346 -21.36 4.22 12.68
C ASN A 346 -22.00 4.17 11.27
N ALA A 347 -22.81 3.14 10.99
CA ALA A 347 -23.42 2.90 9.68
C ALA A 347 -24.28 4.05 9.14
N ASP A 348 -24.81 4.90 10.04
CA ASP A 348 -25.67 6.03 9.67
C ASP A 348 -24.87 7.34 9.42
N LEU A 349 -23.54 7.34 9.59
CA LEU A 349 -22.71 8.53 9.37
C LEU A 349 -22.49 8.78 7.88
N ALA A 350 -22.59 10.05 7.47
CA ALA A 350 -22.03 10.46 6.18
C ALA A 350 -20.49 10.44 6.25
N ILE A 351 -19.82 10.25 5.12
CA ILE A 351 -18.35 10.14 5.09
C ILE A 351 -17.65 11.40 5.66
N THR A 352 -18.25 12.59 5.55
CA THR A 352 -17.72 13.84 6.14
C THR A 352 -17.90 13.91 7.66
N ASP A 353 -18.73 13.03 8.25
CA ASP A 353 -18.88 12.89 9.70
C ASP A 353 -17.80 12.03 10.34
N VAL A 354 -17.10 11.27 9.49
CA VAL A 354 -16.05 10.33 9.91
C VAL A 354 -14.83 11.08 10.45
N VAL A 355 -14.24 10.55 11.51
CA VAL A 355 -12.92 10.93 12.05
C VAL A 355 -12.09 9.67 12.11
N ILE A 356 -11.04 9.60 11.31
CA ILE A 356 -10.18 8.42 11.16
C ILE A 356 -8.98 8.54 12.09
N TYR A 357 -8.60 7.42 12.70
CA TYR A 357 -7.35 7.28 13.48
C TYR A 357 -6.56 6.09 12.95
N GLU A 358 -5.36 6.33 12.43
CA GLU A 358 -4.49 5.31 11.85
C GLU A 358 -3.62 4.66 12.90
N LEU A 359 -3.57 3.33 12.90
CA LEU A 359 -2.82 2.57 13.92
C LEU A 359 -2.20 1.30 13.34
N HIS A 360 -0.97 0.99 13.72
CA HIS A 360 -0.36 -0.33 13.58
C HIS A 360 -0.60 -1.17 14.83
N VAL A 361 -1.04 -2.43 14.67
CA VAL A 361 -1.41 -3.32 15.78
C VAL A 361 -0.29 -3.46 16.82
N ARG A 362 0.97 -3.54 16.36
CA ARG A 362 2.10 -3.74 17.26
C ARG A 362 2.51 -2.45 17.98
N ASP A 363 2.40 -1.28 17.34
CA ASP A 363 2.74 0.01 17.95
C ASP A 363 1.95 0.29 19.23
N LEU A 364 0.70 -0.18 19.24
CA LEU A 364 -0.23 0.03 20.35
C LEU A 364 0.30 -0.48 21.69
N GLY A 365 0.94 -1.64 21.69
CA GLY A 365 1.24 -2.36 22.94
C GLY A 365 2.69 -2.77 23.14
N SER A 366 3.60 -2.49 22.20
CA SER A 366 4.99 -2.95 22.28
C SER A 366 5.84 -2.20 23.29
N ASP A 367 5.40 -1.03 23.78
CA ASP A 367 6.00 -0.35 24.92
C ASP A 367 5.39 -0.86 26.24
N GLU A 368 6.24 -1.16 27.23
CA GLU A 368 5.81 -1.72 28.52
C GLU A 368 4.84 -0.78 29.27
N SER A 369 4.94 0.54 29.06
CA SER A 369 4.07 1.54 29.68
C SER A 369 2.61 1.47 29.23
N SER A 370 2.32 0.72 28.15
CA SER A 370 0.96 0.48 27.64
C SER A 370 0.09 -0.32 28.60
N GLY A 371 0.70 -1.21 29.40
CA GLY A 371 -0.01 -2.19 30.24
C GLY A 371 -0.73 -3.31 29.48
N ILE A 372 -0.61 -3.34 28.15
CA ILE A 372 -1.18 -4.36 27.25
C ILE A 372 -0.42 -5.69 27.38
N LYS A 373 -1.14 -6.80 27.38
CA LYS A 373 -0.56 -8.15 27.56
C LYS A 373 -0.37 -8.88 26.23
N ASN A 374 -1.32 -8.73 25.33
CA ASN A 374 -1.28 -9.37 24.01
C ASN A 374 -0.52 -8.49 23.00
N VAL A 375 0.75 -8.21 23.28
CA VAL A 375 1.59 -7.31 22.50
C VAL A 375 1.68 -7.74 21.03
N GLY A 376 1.30 -6.83 20.12
CA GLY A 376 1.34 -7.07 18.68
C GLY A 376 0.39 -8.18 18.21
N LYS A 377 -0.71 -8.41 18.91
CA LYS A 377 -1.74 -9.39 18.54
C LYS A 377 -3.08 -8.71 18.28
N PHE A 378 -3.94 -9.34 17.46
CA PHE A 378 -5.33 -8.88 17.28
C PHE A 378 -6.02 -8.64 18.63
N LEU A 379 -5.76 -9.50 19.58
CA LEU A 379 -6.35 -9.41 20.92
C LEU A 379 -5.89 -8.19 21.74
N SER A 380 -4.83 -7.47 21.34
CA SER A 380 -4.42 -6.22 21.99
C SER A 380 -5.52 -5.16 21.93
N LEU A 381 -6.30 -5.17 20.83
CA LEU A 381 -7.44 -4.28 20.60
C LEU A 381 -8.74 -4.73 21.27
N THR A 382 -8.68 -5.78 22.09
CA THR A 382 -9.80 -6.24 22.94
C THR A 382 -9.53 -5.98 24.42
N GLU A 383 -8.35 -5.46 24.78
CA GLU A 383 -7.96 -5.24 26.19
C GLU A 383 -8.43 -3.89 26.70
N HIS A 384 -9.25 -3.91 27.74
CA HIS A 384 -9.74 -2.71 28.43
C HIS A 384 -9.12 -2.52 29.80
N GLY A 385 -9.18 -1.28 30.32
CA GLY A 385 -8.68 -0.92 31.63
C GLY A 385 -7.16 -0.89 31.74
N THR A 386 -6.46 -0.86 30.59
CA THR A 386 -5.01 -0.67 30.55
C THR A 386 -4.65 0.77 30.89
N THR A 387 -3.56 0.95 31.61
CA THR A 387 -3.13 2.28 32.08
C THR A 387 -1.61 2.40 32.10
N THR A 388 -1.13 3.64 31.98
CA THR A 388 0.25 3.97 32.28
C THR A 388 0.60 3.66 33.72
N PRO A 389 1.86 3.66 34.13
CA PRO A 389 2.27 3.60 35.53
C PRO A 389 1.66 4.72 36.39
N GLY A 390 1.40 5.92 35.84
CA GLY A 390 0.74 7.04 36.50
C GLY A 390 -0.79 6.98 36.49
N GLY A 391 -1.39 5.96 35.84
CA GLY A 391 -2.82 5.70 35.86
C GLY A 391 -3.61 6.37 34.72
N GLN A 392 -2.93 6.88 33.70
CA GLN A 392 -3.61 7.40 32.49
C GLN A 392 -4.09 6.25 31.59
N LYS A 393 -5.22 6.40 30.92
CA LYS A 393 -5.75 5.41 29.97
C LYS A 393 -4.79 5.18 28.81
N THR A 394 -4.65 3.93 28.41
CA THR A 394 -3.85 3.49 27.25
C THR A 394 -4.68 2.63 26.32
N GLY A 395 -4.12 2.24 25.18
CA GLY A 395 -4.74 1.29 24.27
C GLY A 395 -6.10 1.75 23.76
N VAL A 396 -7.00 0.79 23.61
CA VAL A 396 -8.35 1.01 23.08
C VAL A 396 -9.17 2.03 23.90
N ASP A 397 -9.00 2.04 25.22
CA ASP A 397 -9.73 2.98 26.08
C ASP A 397 -9.29 4.44 25.88
N HIS A 398 -8.01 4.69 25.52
CA HIS A 398 -7.54 6.00 25.10
C HIS A 398 -8.13 6.41 23.75
N ILE A 399 -8.07 5.52 22.76
CA ILE A 399 -8.60 5.76 21.42
C ILE A 399 -10.12 6.08 21.48
N LYS A 400 -10.87 5.30 22.23
CA LYS A 400 -12.28 5.55 22.48
C LYS A 400 -12.54 6.92 23.13
N ASP A 401 -11.71 7.31 24.10
CA ASP A 401 -11.81 8.58 24.83
C ASP A 401 -11.50 9.81 23.97
N LEU A 402 -10.69 9.65 22.89
CA LEU A 402 -10.46 10.70 21.89
C LEU A 402 -11.75 11.05 21.13
N GLY A 403 -12.68 10.09 20.98
CA GLY A 403 -13.96 10.31 20.32
C GLY A 403 -13.90 10.15 18.79
N ILE A 404 -12.90 9.42 18.26
CA ILE A 404 -12.82 9.04 16.86
C ILE A 404 -14.01 8.14 16.48
N THR A 405 -14.28 7.99 15.20
CA THR A 405 -15.39 7.13 14.72
C THR A 405 -14.86 5.85 14.08
N HIS A 406 -13.72 5.94 13.41
CA HIS A 406 -13.15 4.82 12.64
C HIS A 406 -11.68 4.62 13.00
N LEU A 407 -11.31 3.38 13.25
CA LEU A 407 -9.94 2.96 13.43
C LEU A 407 -9.43 2.35 12.12
N HIS A 408 -8.47 3.01 11.49
CA HIS A 408 -7.73 2.49 10.34
C HIS A 408 -6.55 1.66 10.84
N ILE A 409 -6.57 0.36 10.56
CA ILE A 409 -5.53 -0.59 10.94
C ILE A 409 -4.63 -0.82 9.71
N LEU A 410 -3.32 -0.60 9.86
CA LEU A 410 -2.31 -0.92 8.85
C LEU A 410 -2.45 -2.39 8.41
N PRO A 411 -1.85 -2.83 7.29
CA PRO A 411 -2.13 -4.13 6.70
C PRO A 411 -2.23 -5.24 7.73
N MET A 412 -3.35 -5.94 7.73
CA MET A 412 -3.66 -7.00 8.69
C MET A 412 -3.96 -8.36 8.04
N TYR A 413 -3.83 -8.46 6.72
CA TYR A 413 -3.75 -9.73 6.02
C TYR A 413 -2.31 -10.24 5.96
N ASP A 414 -2.15 -11.49 5.54
CA ASP A 414 -0.90 -12.24 5.53
C ASP A 414 0.16 -11.59 4.63
N TYR A 415 1.26 -11.12 5.22
CA TYR A 415 2.40 -10.48 4.57
C TYR A 415 3.71 -11.24 4.89
N GLY A 416 4.73 -11.06 4.06
CA GLY A 416 5.86 -11.99 4.04
C GLY A 416 7.08 -11.61 4.86
N SER A 417 7.20 -10.37 5.31
CA SER A 417 8.43 -9.85 5.93
C SER A 417 8.64 -10.22 7.39
N VAL A 418 7.62 -10.77 8.07
CA VAL A 418 7.71 -11.24 9.47
C VAL A 418 7.61 -12.75 9.53
N ASP A 419 8.61 -13.42 10.14
CA ASP A 419 8.54 -14.85 10.42
C ASP A 419 7.57 -15.13 11.56
N GLU A 420 6.41 -15.69 11.22
CA GLU A 420 5.37 -16.04 12.19
C GLU A 420 5.84 -17.07 13.26
N MET A 421 6.95 -17.79 13.02
CA MET A 421 7.59 -18.66 14.01
C MET A 421 8.37 -17.91 15.08
N GLY A 422 8.48 -16.58 14.93
CA GLY A 422 9.07 -15.68 15.92
C GLY A 422 10.58 -15.54 15.81
N SER A 423 11.18 -15.79 14.64
CA SER A 423 12.57 -15.45 14.38
C SER A 423 12.70 -14.06 13.77
N GLY A 424 13.81 -13.37 14.03
CA GLY A 424 14.11 -12.07 13.44
C GLY A 424 13.36 -10.89 14.08
N ASN A 425 13.21 -9.79 13.33
CA ASN A 425 12.47 -8.62 13.74
C ASN A 425 10.96 -8.92 13.70
N PRO A 426 10.21 -8.75 14.79
CA PRO A 426 8.77 -9.00 14.81
C PRO A 426 7.94 -7.84 14.27
N PHE A 427 8.58 -6.77 13.76
CA PHE A 427 7.93 -5.57 13.26
C PHE A 427 8.12 -5.39 11.75
N ASN A 428 7.04 -5.16 11.06
CA ASN A 428 6.97 -4.58 9.73
C ASN A 428 5.59 -3.92 9.56
N TRP A 429 5.48 -2.88 8.73
CA TRP A 429 4.17 -2.28 8.43
C TRP A 429 3.21 -3.21 7.71
N GLY A 430 3.73 -4.21 6.95
CA GLY A 430 2.94 -5.22 6.27
C GLY A 430 2.55 -4.91 4.83
N TYR A 431 3.24 -3.96 4.17
CA TYR A 431 2.97 -3.61 2.77
C TYR A 431 3.67 -4.56 1.77
N ASP A 432 3.78 -5.84 2.11
CA ASP A 432 4.35 -6.90 1.25
C ASP A 432 3.45 -8.14 1.25
N PRO A 433 2.26 -8.05 0.63
CA PRO A 433 1.20 -9.06 0.71
C PRO A 433 1.59 -10.41 0.10
N VAL A 434 1.18 -11.50 0.78
CA VAL A 434 1.36 -12.89 0.35
C VAL A 434 0.02 -13.58 0.12
N ASN A 435 -0.95 -13.46 1.03
CA ASN A 435 -2.28 -14.03 0.90
C ASN A 435 -3.35 -13.01 1.29
N TYR A 436 -4.02 -12.42 0.32
CA TYR A 436 -4.96 -11.29 0.54
C TYR A 436 -6.21 -11.62 1.37
N ASN A 437 -6.66 -12.88 1.41
CA ASN A 437 -7.89 -13.29 2.12
C ASN A 437 -7.60 -13.96 3.47
N VAL A 438 -6.37 -13.89 3.94
CA VAL A 438 -5.91 -14.57 5.16
C VAL A 438 -5.50 -13.51 6.19
N PRO A 439 -6.00 -13.53 7.43
CA PRO A 439 -5.50 -12.65 8.49
C PRO A 439 -4.03 -12.93 8.81
N GLU A 440 -3.27 -11.88 9.15
CA GLU A 440 -1.85 -11.97 9.47
C GLU A 440 -1.56 -12.92 10.64
N GLY A 441 -0.68 -13.87 10.41
CA GLY A 441 -0.37 -14.90 11.41
C GLY A 441 0.50 -14.42 12.57
N SER A 442 1.37 -13.43 12.35
CA SER A 442 2.16 -12.84 13.46
C SER A 442 1.27 -12.08 14.45
N TYR A 443 0.06 -11.65 14.03
CA TYR A 443 -0.93 -11.04 14.92
C TYR A 443 -1.80 -12.06 15.65
N SER A 444 -1.69 -13.35 15.33
CA SER A 444 -2.38 -14.45 16.04
C SER A 444 -1.59 -14.92 17.26
N THR A 445 -2.28 -15.40 18.27
CA THR A 445 -1.64 -16.05 19.43
C THR A 445 -1.13 -17.46 19.12
N ASP A 446 -1.65 -18.11 18.07
CA ASP A 446 -1.16 -19.39 17.54
C ASP A 446 -1.16 -19.38 16.00
N PRO A 447 -0.04 -19.04 15.36
CA PRO A 447 0.06 -19.01 13.90
C PRO A 447 0.05 -20.39 13.24
N TYR A 448 0.24 -21.49 14.00
CA TYR A 448 0.20 -22.85 13.47
C TYR A 448 -1.22 -23.38 13.26
N ASP A 449 -2.19 -22.85 14.01
CA ASP A 449 -3.62 -23.15 13.82
C ASP A 449 -4.30 -21.98 13.08
N GLY A 450 -4.58 -22.20 11.80
CA GLY A 450 -5.20 -21.19 10.95
C GLY A 450 -6.59 -20.72 11.44
N ALA A 451 -7.31 -21.48 12.22
CA ALA A 451 -8.59 -21.07 12.78
C ALA A 451 -8.45 -20.02 13.88
N VAL A 452 -7.30 -20.01 14.59
CA VAL A 452 -7.05 -19.02 15.67
C VAL A 452 -6.94 -17.62 15.11
N ARG A 453 -6.15 -17.41 14.02
CA ARG A 453 -6.00 -16.08 13.40
C ARG A 453 -7.33 -15.52 12.92
N VAL A 454 -8.16 -16.34 12.29
CA VAL A 454 -9.50 -15.94 11.83
C VAL A 454 -10.39 -15.51 13.00
N LYS A 455 -10.44 -16.34 14.05
CA LYS A 455 -11.26 -16.07 15.24
C LYS A 455 -10.82 -14.78 15.97
N GLU A 456 -9.51 -14.59 16.15
CA GLU A 456 -8.96 -13.44 16.86
C GLU A 456 -9.17 -12.14 16.09
N ALA A 457 -9.04 -12.16 14.75
CA ALA A 457 -9.39 -11.01 13.90
C ALA A 457 -10.86 -10.63 14.03
N LYS A 458 -11.79 -11.60 14.00
CA LYS A 458 -13.23 -11.34 14.25
C LYS A 458 -13.50 -10.82 15.67
N GLN A 459 -12.81 -11.35 16.69
CA GLN A 459 -12.93 -10.85 18.06
C GLN A 459 -12.47 -9.40 18.20
N MET A 460 -11.41 -9.01 17.51
CA MET A 460 -10.92 -7.64 17.45
C MET A 460 -11.99 -6.71 16.87
N VAL A 461 -12.52 -7.03 15.69
CA VAL A 461 -13.56 -6.24 15.02
C VAL A 461 -14.79 -6.08 15.93
N GLN A 462 -15.31 -7.19 16.46
CA GLN A 462 -16.46 -7.16 17.36
C GLN A 462 -16.22 -6.32 18.63
N SER A 463 -15.01 -6.37 19.18
CA SER A 463 -14.65 -5.58 20.36
C SER A 463 -14.67 -4.08 20.05
N LEU A 464 -14.11 -3.67 18.92
CA LEU A 464 -14.12 -2.28 18.47
C LEU A 464 -15.55 -1.79 18.17
N HIS A 465 -16.39 -2.60 17.54
CA HIS A 465 -17.81 -2.28 17.31
C HIS A 465 -18.56 -2.07 18.62
N ASN A 466 -18.34 -2.93 19.63
CA ASN A 466 -18.91 -2.78 20.95
C ASN A 466 -18.47 -1.47 21.66
N ASP A 467 -17.30 -0.95 21.28
CA ASP A 467 -16.80 0.35 21.75
C ASP A 467 -17.33 1.54 20.97
N GLY A 468 -18.10 1.30 19.92
CA GLY A 468 -18.63 2.35 19.03
C GLY A 468 -17.63 2.82 18.00
N ILE A 469 -16.61 2.01 17.68
CA ILE A 469 -15.55 2.29 16.72
C ILE A 469 -15.69 1.35 15.53
N SER A 470 -15.83 1.91 14.34
CA SER A 470 -15.82 1.17 13.07
C SER A 470 -14.39 0.84 12.64
N VAL A 471 -14.21 -0.22 11.85
CA VAL A 471 -12.89 -0.71 11.46
C VAL A 471 -12.63 -0.47 9.98
N ILE A 472 -11.53 0.21 9.68
CA ILE A 472 -11.00 0.36 8.32
C ILE A 472 -9.77 -0.55 8.18
N MET A 473 -9.76 -1.31 7.10
CA MET A 473 -8.61 -2.15 6.73
C MET A 473 -7.77 -1.47 5.66
N ASP A 474 -6.46 -1.43 5.88
CA ASP A 474 -5.49 -1.05 4.86
C ASP A 474 -5.26 -2.19 3.88
N VAL A 475 -5.40 -1.94 2.58
CA VAL A 475 -5.30 -2.97 1.53
C VAL A 475 -4.31 -2.58 0.45
N VAL A 476 -3.42 -3.52 0.10
CA VAL A 476 -2.28 -3.34 -0.81
C VAL A 476 -2.50 -4.19 -2.07
N TYR A 477 -3.55 -3.89 -2.85
CA TYR A 477 -3.80 -4.66 -4.08
C TYR A 477 -2.95 -4.21 -5.26
N ASN A 478 -2.15 -3.15 -5.10
CA ASN A 478 -1.36 -2.56 -6.17
C ASN A 478 -0.09 -3.34 -6.51
N HIS A 479 0.47 -4.14 -5.59
CA HIS A 479 1.65 -4.97 -5.78
C HIS A 479 1.66 -6.19 -4.86
N LEU A 480 2.66 -7.04 -5.01
CA LEU A 480 2.89 -8.29 -4.27
C LEU A 480 4.27 -8.26 -3.63
N GLN A 481 4.49 -9.02 -2.57
CA GLN A 481 5.82 -9.24 -2.01
C GLN A 481 6.82 -9.70 -3.09
N SER A 482 6.39 -10.63 -3.93
CA SER A 482 7.20 -11.15 -5.03
C SER A 482 6.29 -11.53 -6.20
N GLY A 483 6.45 -10.87 -7.33
CA GLY A 483 5.67 -11.20 -8.53
C GLY A 483 5.87 -12.65 -8.98
N SER A 484 7.09 -13.18 -8.91
CA SER A 484 7.40 -14.54 -9.36
C SER A 484 7.01 -15.64 -8.37
N ASP A 485 6.96 -15.33 -7.07
CA ASP A 485 6.67 -16.33 -6.02
C ASP A 485 5.21 -16.31 -5.54
N TYR A 486 4.42 -15.35 -6.00
CA TYR A 486 3.01 -15.24 -5.65
C TYR A 486 2.20 -16.39 -6.23
N CYS A 487 1.31 -16.95 -5.43
CA CYS A 487 0.55 -18.16 -5.76
C CYS A 487 -0.22 -18.04 -7.10
N PHE A 488 -0.87 -16.91 -7.36
CA PHE A 488 -1.62 -16.71 -8.59
C PHE A 488 -0.70 -16.71 -9.82
N ASN A 489 0.45 -16.03 -9.76
CA ASN A 489 1.43 -16.04 -10.85
C ASN A 489 2.16 -17.40 -11.00
N LYS A 490 2.23 -18.21 -9.93
CA LYS A 490 2.68 -19.60 -10.03
C LYS A 490 1.68 -20.50 -10.74
N ILE A 491 0.38 -20.26 -10.54
CA ILE A 491 -0.70 -21.03 -11.15
C ILE A 491 -0.95 -20.58 -12.61
N VAL A 492 -0.92 -19.25 -12.86
CA VAL A 492 -1.09 -18.65 -14.20
C VAL A 492 0.04 -17.64 -14.41
N PRO A 493 1.20 -18.09 -14.91
CA PRO A 493 2.40 -17.25 -15.00
C PRO A 493 2.18 -15.94 -15.76
N GLY A 494 2.45 -14.81 -15.10
CA GLY A 494 2.36 -13.48 -15.69
C GLY A 494 0.94 -12.91 -15.83
N TYR A 495 -0.08 -13.58 -15.31
CA TYR A 495 -1.46 -13.08 -15.41
C TYR A 495 -1.78 -12.01 -14.39
N PHE A 496 -1.40 -12.19 -13.13
CA PHE A 496 -1.78 -11.26 -12.05
C PHE A 496 -1.01 -9.94 -12.10
N SER A 497 0.22 -9.96 -12.59
CA SER A 497 1.08 -8.77 -12.63
C SER A 497 1.22 -8.21 -14.03
N ARG A 498 1.35 -6.88 -14.14
CA ARG A 498 1.69 -6.20 -15.40
C ARG A 498 3.10 -6.55 -15.83
N ILE A 499 3.26 -6.86 -17.11
CA ILE A 499 4.54 -7.19 -17.73
C ILE A 499 4.73 -6.26 -18.92
N SER A 500 5.86 -5.57 -18.98
CA SER A 500 6.24 -4.72 -20.11
C SER A 500 6.49 -5.53 -21.39
N ASP A 501 6.53 -4.87 -22.54
CA ASP A 501 6.86 -5.49 -23.82
C ASP A 501 8.24 -6.17 -23.84
N ALA A 502 9.12 -5.76 -22.94
CA ALA A 502 10.44 -6.38 -22.77
C ALA A 502 10.42 -7.66 -21.89
N GLY A 503 9.25 -8.07 -21.38
CA GLY A 503 9.08 -9.25 -20.52
C GLY A 503 9.43 -9.05 -19.05
N HIS A 504 9.60 -7.80 -18.60
CA HIS A 504 9.87 -7.47 -17.19
C HIS A 504 8.60 -7.05 -16.47
N TYR A 505 8.53 -7.31 -15.17
CA TYR A 505 7.44 -6.76 -14.35
C TYR A 505 7.46 -5.23 -14.37
N SER A 506 6.27 -4.61 -14.56
CA SER A 506 6.09 -3.19 -14.32
C SER A 506 6.40 -2.87 -12.87
N ASN A 507 6.99 -1.71 -12.59
CA ASN A 507 7.47 -1.34 -11.25
C ASN A 507 7.08 0.09 -10.88
N GLY A 508 5.84 0.48 -11.17
CA GLY A 508 5.30 1.79 -10.76
C GLY A 508 5.15 1.93 -9.26
N SER A 509 4.93 0.81 -8.56
CA SER A 509 4.89 0.74 -7.09
C SER A 509 6.26 1.01 -6.42
N GLY A 510 7.37 0.78 -7.13
CA GLY A 510 8.70 0.76 -6.54
C GLY A 510 9.01 -0.52 -5.75
N CYS A 511 8.07 -1.49 -5.73
CA CYS A 511 8.17 -2.75 -4.98
C CYS A 511 8.49 -3.96 -5.88
N GLY A 512 8.87 -3.71 -7.14
CA GLY A 512 9.33 -4.74 -8.07
C GLY A 512 8.24 -5.37 -8.93
N ASN A 513 6.98 -5.03 -8.74
CA ASN A 513 5.86 -5.50 -9.57
C ASN A 513 4.62 -4.63 -9.37
N ASP A 514 3.73 -4.60 -10.37
CA ASP A 514 2.44 -3.93 -10.34
C ASP A 514 1.32 -4.91 -10.70
N THR A 515 0.16 -4.80 -10.06
CA THR A 515 -1.01 -5.65 -10.29
C THR A 515 -1.76 -5.25 -11.56
N ALA A 516 -2.11 -6.22 -12.40
CA ALA A 516 -2.85 -6.02 -13.64
C ALA A 516 -4.37 -5.99 -13.38
N SER A 517 -4.85 -4.97 -12.67
CA SER A 517 -6.25 -4.86 -12.23
C SER A 517 -7.25 -4.77 -13.37
N GLU A 518 -6.82 -4.34 -14.55
CA GLU A 518 -7.60 -4.26 -15.78
C GLU A 518 -7.99 -5.64 -16.38
N ARG A 519 -7.38 -6.75 -15.91
CA ARG A 519 -7.70 -8.11 -16.37
C ARG A 519 -8.87 -8.69 -15.58
N SER A 520 -9.79 -9.35 -16.28
CA SER A 520 -11.08 -9.78 -15.73
C SER A 520 -10.98 -10.61 -14.45
N MET A 521 -10.08 -11.61 -14.43
CA MET A 521 -9.92 -12.48 -13.23
C MET A 521 -9.11 -11.84 -12.11
N VAL A 522 -8.28 -10.84 -12.39
CA VAL A 522 -7.62 -10.02 -11.36
C VAL A 522 -8.63 -9.07 -10.73
N LYS A 523 -9.41 -8.37 -11.55
CA LYS A 523 -10.53 -7.53 -11.13
C LYS A 523 -11.50 -8.33 -10.24
N LYS A 524 -11.96 -9.50 -10.74
CA LYS A 524 -12.81 -10.40 -9.96
C LYS A 524 -12.19 -10.75 -8.61
N TYR A 525 -10.92 -11.13 -8.60
CA TYR A 525 -10.22 -11.51 -7.38
C TYR A 525 -10.18 -10.37 -6.35
N ILE A 526 -9.91 -9.14 -6.79
CA ILE A 526 -9.87 -7.97 -5.89
C ILE A 526 -11.28 -7.66 -5.36
N VAL A 527 -12.29 -7.68 -6.23
CA VAL A 527 -13.70 -7.47 -5.83
C VAL A 527 -14.15 -8.53 -4.83
N ASP A 528 -13.92 -9.82 -5.12
CA ASP A 528 -14.27 -10.94 -4.23
C ASP A 528 -13.55 -10.79 -2.87
N SER A 529 -12.28 -10.38 -2.87
CA SER A 529 -11.48 -10.19 -1.66
C SER A 529 -12.03 -9.06 -0.77
N VAL A 530 -12.32 -7.90 -1.33
CA VAL A 530 -12.88 -6.76 -0.58
C VAL A 530 -14.27 -7.12 -0.05
N LEU A 531 -15.12 -7.74 -0.88
CA LEU A 531 -16.45 -8.20 -0.48
C LEU A 531 -16.37 -9.23 0.66
N TYR A 532 -15.41 -10.16 0.62
CA TYR A 532 -15.15 -11.15 1.66
C TYR A 532 -14.79 -10.47 3.00
N TRP A 533 -13.87 -9.51 3.02
CA TRP A 533 -13.52 -8.78 4.23
C TRP A 533 -14.69 -7.96 4.76
N ALA A 534 -15.46 -7.32 3.89
CA ALA A 534 -16.63 -6.53 4.28
C ALA A 534 -17.77 -7.39 4.88
N THR A 535 -17.95 -8.62 4.38
CA THR A 535 -19.08 -9.48 4.79
C THR A 535 -18.72 -10.51 5.84
N GLU A 536 -17.55 -11.14 5.74
CA GLU A 536 -17.13 -12.20 6.69
C GLU A 536 -16.50 -11.63 7.96
N TYR A 537 -15.73 -10.53 7.85
CA TYR A 537 -15.07 -9.87 8.99
C TYR A 537 -15.76 -8.59 9.43
N HIS A 538 -16.85 -8.20 8.78
CA HIS A 538 -17.61 -6.98 9.06
C HIS A 538 -16.75 -5.69 9.01
N ILE A 539 -15.75 -5.64 8.13
CA ILE A 539 -14.94 -4.45 7.91
C ILE A 539 -15.81 -3.33 7.35
N ASP A 540 -15.67 -2.11 7.90
CA ASP A 540 -16.53 -0.95 7.63
C ASP A 540 -15.90 0.08 6.69
N GLY A 541 -14.67 -0.12 6.29
CA GLY A 541 -14.00 0.73 5.32
C GLY A 541 -12.68 0.15 4.83
N PHE A 542 -12.23 0.65 3.69
CA PHE A 542 -10.98 0.20 3.09
C PHE A 542 -10.13 1.40 2.67
N ARG A 543 -8.88 1.41 3.10
CA ARG A 543 -7.85 2.32 2.59
C ARG A 543 -7.00 1.57 1.57
N PHE A 544 -6.98 2.06 0.34
CA PHE A 544 -6.18 1.48 -0.72
C PHE A 544 -4.81 2.13 -0.79
N ASP A 545 -3.79 1.35 -0.52
CA ASP A 545 -2.40 1.70 -0.76
C ASP A 545 -2.18 1.93 -2.25
N LEU A 546 -1.44 2.99 -2.62
CA LEU A 546 -1.08 3.34 -4.00
C LEU A 546 -2.21 3.06 -5.01
N VAL A 547 -3.44 3.48 -4.70
CA VAL A 547 -4.62 3.22 -5.57
C VAL A 547 -4.46 3.81 -6.97
N GLY A 548 -3.54 4.78 -7.14
CA GLY A 548 -3.15 5.31 -8.43
C GLY A 548 -2.55 4.27 -9.40
N LEU A 549 -2.30 3.04 -8.96
CA LEU A 549 -1.89 1.90 -9.78
C LEU A 549 -3.04 0.93 -10.10
N ILE A 550 -4.23 1.16 -9.58
CA ILE A 550 -5.44 0.39 -9.84
C ILE A 550 -6.35 1.20 -10.78
N ASP A 551 -7.00 0.55 -11.73
CA ASP A 551 -7.88 1.23 -12.66
C ASP A 551 -9.22 1.64 -12.01
N THR A 552 -9.84 2.70 -12.57
CA THR A 552 -11.11 3.26 -12.05
C THR A 552 -12.29 2.32 -12.19
N GLU A 553 -12.29 1.44 -13.20
CA GLU A 553 -13.37 0.47 -13.42
C GLU A 553 -13.36 -0.59 -12.33
N THR A 554 -12.17 -1.06 -11.93
CA THR A 554 -12.02 -2.00 -10.82
C THR A 554 -12.47 -1.38 -9.50
N ILE A 555 -12.09 -0.14 -9.20
CA ILE A 555 -12.54 0.56 -7.98
C ILE A 555 -14.06 0.76 -7.96
N ASN A 556 -14.66 1.18 -9.08
CA ASN A 556 -16.12 1.31 -9.18
C ASN A 556 -16.83 -0.04 -8.99
N ALA A 557 -16.29 -1.12 -9.57
CA ALA A 557 -16.86 -2.46 -9.40
C ALA A 557 -16.81 -2.92 -7.93
N ILE A 558 -15.72 -2.64 -7.22
CA ILE A 558 -15.60 -2.93 -5.79
C ILE A 558 -16.69 -2.18 -5.01
N ILE A 559 -16.85 -0.88 -5.25
CA ILE A 559 -17.81 -0.03 -4.55
C ILE A 559 -19.23 -0.52 -4.83
N GLU A 560 -19.58 -0.80 -6.09
CA GLU A 560 -20.90 -1.28 -6.49
C GLU A 560 -21.26 -2.60 -5.81
N GLU A 561 -20.38 -3.60 -5.87
CA GLU A 561 -20.63 -4.92 -5.30
C GLU A 561 -20.69 -4.90 -3.76
N VAL A 562 -19.80 -4.15 -3.12
CA VAL A 562 -19.83 -4.01 -1.66
C VAL A 562 -21.07 -3.22 -1.22
N HIS A 563 -21.38 -2.08 -1.85
CA HIS A 563 -22.54 -1.28 -1.49
C HIS A 563 -23.86 -1.97 -1.77
N ALA A 564 -23.91 -2.96 -2.67
CA ALA A 564 -25.11 -3.78 -2.87
C ALA A 564 -25.51 -4.56 -1.59
N VAL A 565 -24.57 -4.86 -0.69
CA VAL A 565 -24.79 -5.63 0.54
C VAL A 565 -24.43 -4.86 1.81
N ARG A 566 -23.47 -3.95 1.74
CA ARG A 566 -22.93 -3.13 2.84
C ARG A 566 -22.81 -1.65 2.39
N PRO A 567 -23.92 -0.92 2.25
CA PRO A 567 -23.91 0.48 1.77
C PRO A 567 -23.24 1.48 2.73
N ASP A 568 -22.92 1.02 3.93
CA ASP A 568 -22.26 1.78 5.00
C ASP A 568 -20.72 1.72 4.93
N VAL A 569 -20.14 0.94 4.04
CA VAL A 569 -18.67 0.81 3.90
C VAL A 569 -18.09 2.02 3.18
N ILE A 570 -17.01 2.59 3.72
CA ILE A 570 -16.31 3.74 3.13
C ILE A 570 -15.03 3.34 2.40
N PHE A 571 -14.67 4.10 1.35
CA PHE A 571 -13.50 3.83 0.52
C PHE A 571 -12.64 5.08 0.38
N TYR A 572 -11.32 4.93 0.60
CA TYR A 572 -10.37 5.99 0.33
C TYR A 572 -8.96 5.42 0.09
N GLY A 573 -8.03 6.25 -0.36
CA GLY A 573 -6.67 5.79 -0.58
C GLY A 573 -5.73 6.82 -1.18
N GLU A 574 -4.57 6.34 -1.60
CA GLU A 574 -3.47 7.14 -2.14
C GLU A 574 -3.54 7.21 -3.67
N GLY A 575 -4.17 8.26 -4.18
CA GLY A 575 -4.34 8.47 -5.61
C GLY A 575 -3.18 9.23 -6.27
N TRP A 576 -1.95 8.86 -5.97
CA TRP A 576 -0.77 9.47 -6.58
C TRP A 576 -0.68 9.13 -8.07
N THR A 577 -0.20 10.07 -8.89
CA THR A 577 0.08 9.79 -10.30
C THR A 577 1.41 9.05 -10.38
N MET A 578 1.35 7.80 -10.81
CA MET A 578 2.50 6.90 -10.91
C MET A 578 2.58 6.33 -12.33
N SER A 579 3.78 5.92 -12.75
CA SER A 579 3.99 5.30 -14.05
C SER A 579 3.89 3.80 -13.92
N THR A 580 3.02 3.17 -14.71
CA THR A 580 2.84 1.71 -14.76
C THR A 580 2.51 1.26 -16.19
N ASP A 581 2.93 0.05 -16.55
CA ASP A 581 2.71 -0.52 -17.88
C ASP A 581 1.32 -1.17 -17.96
N VAL A 582 0.30 -0.39 -18.32
CA VAL A 582 -1.06 -0.91 -18.53
C VAL A 582 -1.12 -1.62 -19.88
N THR A 583 -1.42 -2.92 -19.85
CA THR A 583 -1.41 -3.78 -21.06
C THR A 583 -2.69 -3.74 -21.88
N LYS A 584 -3.74 -3.08 -21.39
CA LYS A 584 -5.02 -2.91 -22.06
C LYS A 584 -5.32 -1.43 -22.26
N GLU A 585 -5.51 -1.00 -23.50
CA GLU A 585 -5.83 0.40 -23.82
C GLU A 585 -7.20 0.82 -23.25
N GLY A 586 -7.34 2.10 -22.89
CA GLY A 586 -8.61 2.70 -22.48
C GLY A 586 -8.90 2.62 -20.99
N TYR A 587 -7.99 2.16 -20.18
CA TYR A 587 -8.11 2.15 -18.71
C TYR A 587 -7.46 3.38 -18.09
N ASP A 588 -8.23 4.10 -17.29
CA ASP A 588 -7.78 5.24 -16.48
C ASP A 588 -7.47 4.77 -15.05
N MET A 589 -6.28 5.12 -14.55
CA MET A 589 -5.88 4.79 -13.18
C MET A 589 -6.63 5.67 -12.17
N CYS A 590 -6.90 5.11 -10.97
CA CYS A 590 -7.63 5.76 -9.89
C CYS A 590 -6.75 6.80 -9.18
N THR A 591 -6.41 7.87 -9.89
CA THR A 591 -5.61 8.99 -9.38
C THR A 591 -6.49 10.14 -8.91
N GLN A 592 -5.92 11.04 -8.10
CA GLN A 592 -6.59 12.29 -7.72
C GLN A 592 -7.13 13.06 -8.94
N THR A 593 -6.39 13.09 -10.05
CA THR A 593 -6.81 13.80 -11.27
C THR A 593 -8.03 13.17 -11.94
N ASN A 594 -8.30 11.90 -11.68
CA ASN A 594 -9.44 11.13 -12.19
C ASN A 594 -10.57 10.96 -11.15
N SER A 595 -10.53 11.72 -10.04
CA SER A 595 -11.49 11.60 -8.93
C SER A 595 -12.97 11.71 -9.35
N GLN A 596 -13.26 12.43 -10.44
CA GLN A 596 -14.63 12.52 -10.98
C GLN A 596 -15.13 11.19 -11.59
N MET A 597 -14.25 10.24 -11.87
CA MET A 597 -14.62 8.91 -12.39
C MET A 597 -14.98 7.93 -11.25
N VAL A 598 -14.59 8.26 -10.02
CA VAL A 598 -14.84 7.48 -8.80
C VAL A 598 -15.44 8.37 -7.71
N PRO A 599 -16.69 8.87 -7.87
CA PRO A 599 -17.26 9.90 -7.00
C PRO A 599 -17.46 9.46 -5.55
N GLU A 600 -17.55 8.16 -5.27
CA GLU A 600 -17.72 7.57 -3.94
C GLU A 600 -16.40 7.14 -3.30
N PHE A 601 -15.27 7.52 -3.89
CA PHE A 601 -13.93 7.25 -3.38
C PHE A 601 -13.25 8.54 -2.94
N ALA A 602 -12.66 8.55 -1.73
CA ALA A 602 -11.92 9.68 -1.21
C ALA A 602 -10.40 9.50 -1.34
N PHE A 603 -9.67 10.60 -1.37
CA PHE A 603 -8.22 10.59 -1.55
C PHE A 603 -7.51 11.38 -0.46
N PHE A 604 -6.34 10.92 -0.06
CA PHE A 604 -5.44 11.71 0.78
C PHE A 604 -5.13 13.05 0.13
N ASN A 605 -5.27 14.13 0.89
CA ASN A 605 -5.00 15.49 0.44
C ASN A 605 -3.57 15.91 0.83
N ASP A 606 -2.60 15.62 -0.05
CA ASP A 606 -1.21 16.02 0.12
C ASP A 606 -1.01 17.54 0.09
N THR A 607 -1.90 18.27 -0.58
CA THR A 607 -1.85 19.73 -0.65
C THR A 607 -2.02 20.37 0.73
N ILE A 608 -2.97 19.88 1.56
CA ILE A 608 -3.12 20.40 2.93
C ILE A 608 -1.96 19.92 3.81
N ARG A 609 -1.53 18.67 3.69
CA ARG A 609 -0.40 18.11 4.43
C ARG A 609 0.86 18.97 4.26
N ASP A 610 1.24 19.20 3.02
CA ASP A 610 2.45 19.95 2.68
C ASP A 610 2.29 21.47 2.94
N GLY A 611 1.10 22.00 2.72
CA GLY A 611 0.78 23.39 3.07
C GLY A 611 0.93 23.68 4.55
N LEU A 612 0.54 22.75 5.41
CA LEU A 612 0.60 22.92 6.87
C LEU A 612 2.02 22.84 7.41
N LYS A 613 2.76 21.77 7.10
CA LYS A 613 4.04 21.43 7.75
C LYS A 613 5.26 21.53 6.84
N GLY A 614 5.09 21.90 5.56
CA GLY A 614 6.13 21.83 4.55
C GLY A 614 6.17 20.49 3.82
N THR A 615 6.74 20.46 2.62
CA THR A 615 6.79 19.27 1.76
C THR A 615 7.54 18.12 2.41
N VAL A 616 7.08 16.89 2.16
CA VAL A 616 7.75 15.66 2.65
C VAL A 616 9.06 15.34 1.92
N PHE A 617 9.33 16.01 0.80
CA PHE A 617 10.57 15.85 0.02
C PHE A 617 11.74 16.69 0.51
N ASP A 618 11.52 17.62 1.45
CA ASP A 618 12.55 18.42 2.12
C ASP A 618 12.19 18.61 3.60
N ASN A 619 12.78 17.79 4.46
CA ASN A 619 12.49 17.78 5.89
C ASN A 619 12.83 19.10 6.62
N THR A 620 13.54 20.02 5.98
CA THR A 620 13.91 21.31 6.55
C THR A 620 13.01 22.46 6.09
N ALA A 621 12.20 22.27 5.02
CA ALA A 621 11.32 23.30 4.50
C ALA A 621 10.14 23.56 5.45
N PRO A 622 9.90 24.79 5.92
CA PRO A 622 8.78 25.11 6.80
C PRO A 622 7.47 25.22 6.03
N GLY A 623 6.35 24.91 6.69
CA GLY A 623 5.00 25.15 6.19
C GLY A 623 4.29 26.31 6.89
N TYR A 624 2.99 26.41 6.70
CA TYR A 624 2.15 27.47 7.23
C TYR A 624 2.26 27.65 8.75
N VAL A 625 2.17 26.55 9.50
CA VAL A 625 2.15 26.60 10.96
C VAL A 625 3.49 27.02 11.58
N GLN A 626 4.57 26.96 10.82
CA GLN A 626 5.91 27.46 11.19
C GLN A 626 6.11 28.92 10.74
N GLY A 627 5.09 29.56 10.16
CA GLY A 627 5.15 30.93 9.70
C GLY A 627 5.77 31.12 8.31
N ALA A 628 5.77 30.08 7.47
CA ALA A 628 6.23 30.21 6.10
C ALA A 628 5.32 31.11 5.29
N VAL A 629 5.90 32.13 4.67
CA VAL A 629 5.17 33.11 3.86
C VAL A 629 4.74 32.50 2.53
N GLY A 630 3.47 32.72 2.16
CA GLY A 630 2.90 32.30 0.87
C GLY A 630 2.11 30.99 0.92
N ASN A 631 2.04 30.29 2.07
CA ASN A 631 1.23 29.06 2.21
C ASN A 631 -0.21 29.35 2.65
N ALA A 632 -0.54 30.57 3.07
CA ALA A 632 -1.88 30.92 3.56
C ALA A 632 -2.98 30.64 2.53
N ASP A 633 -2.76 30.97 1.26
CA ASP A 633 -3.77 30.74 0.21
C ASP A 633 -4.01 29.23 -0.01
N THR A 634 -2.96 28.42 -0.02
CA THR A 634 -3.07 26.96 -0.13
C THR A 634 -3.88 26.36 1.02
N VAL A 635 -3.56 26.76 2.27
CA VAL A 635 -4.29 26.30 3.46
C VAL A 635 -5.73 26.80 3.43
N ALA A 636 -5.96 28.06 3.00
CA ALA A 636 -7.30 28.60 2.87
C ALA A 636 -8.17 27.83 1.87
N ASP A 637 -7.60 27.49 0.70
CA ASP A 637 -8.31 26.68 -0.29
C ASP A 637 -8.66 25.28 0.26
N CYS A 638 -7.72 24.67 0.99
CA CYS A 638 -7.96 23.36 1.62
C CYS A 638 -9.01 23.39 2.74
N PHE A 639 -9.19 24.54 3.43
CA PHE A 639 -10.22 24.68 4.46
C PHE A 639 -11.64 24.42 3.93
N PHE A 640 -11.89 24.71 2.66
CA PHE A 640 -13.17 24.41 1.99
C PHE A 640 -13.35 22.90 1.70
N GLY A 641 -12.37 22.04 1.93
CA GLY A 641 -12.40 20.63 1.53
C GLY A 641 -12.47 20.43 0.02
N LEU A 642 -12.03 21.41 -0.76
CA LEU A 642 -12.08 21.43 -2.22
C LEU A 642 -10.65 21.61 -2.75
N ALA A 643 -9.98 20.51 -3.04
CA ALA A 643 -8.70 20.54 -3.77
C ALA A 643 -8.93 20.72 -5.28
N ARG A 644 -7.88 21.04 -6.03
CA ARG A 644 -8.00 21.24 -7.49
C ARG A 644 -8.57 20.03 -8.23
N TRP A 645 -8.33 18.85 -7.69
CA TRP A 645 -8.73 17.57 -8.26
C TRP A 645 -10.09 17.08 -7.74
N CYS A 646 -10.58 17.53 -6.59
CA CYS A 646 -11.81 17.00 -6.01
C CYS A 646 -13.06 17.85 -6.36
N LYS A 647 -14.21 17.23 -6.35
CA LYS A 647 -15.51 17.84 -6.66
C LYS A 647 -16.44 17.92 -5.45
N SER A 648 -16.05 17.30 -4.32
CA SER A 648 -16.83 17.27 -3.10
C SER A 648 -15.92 17.17 -1.88
N PRO A 649 -16.29 17.77 -0.73
CA PRO A 649 -15.57 17.54 0.53
C PRO A 649 -15.54 16.06 0.93
N SER A 650 -16.51 15.26 0.49
CA SER A 650 -16.54 13.81 0.70
C SER A 650 -15.39 13.05 0.04
N GLN A 651 -14.66 13.69 -0.87
CA GLN A 651 -13.50 13.09 -1.56
C GLN A 651 -12.15 13.50 -0.97
N THR A 652 -12.09 14.33 0.08
CA THR A 652 -10.82 14.79 0.65
C THR A 652 -10.56 14.23 2.04
N VAL A 653 -9.47 13.47 2.19
CA VAL A 653 -8.94 13.03 3.50
C VAL A 653 -7.86 14.01 3.92
N ASN A 654 -8.16 14.84 4.93
CA ASN A 654 -7.27 15.88 5.43
C ASN A 654 -6.44 15.37 6.58
N TYR A 655 -5.12 15.50 6.47
CA TYR A 655 -4.16 14.96 7.43
C TYR A 655 -2.90 15.82 7.51
N ALA A 656 -2.12 15.60 8.53
CA ALA A 656 -0.81 16.22 8.69
C ALA A 656 0.32 15.20 8.67
N SER A 657 0.10 14.02 9.24
CA SER A 657 1.04 12.91 9.23
C SER A 657 0.29 11.58 9.12
N CYS A 658 0.99 10.54 8.69
CA CYS A 658 0.56 9.15 8.66
C CYS A 658 1.76 8.27 9.04
N HIS A 659 1.67 6.96 8.86
CA HIS A 659 2.79 6.05 9.10
C HIS A 659 4.02 6.38 8.24
N ASP A 660 3.80 6.85 7.00
CA ASP A 660 4.85 7.31 6.09
C ASP A 660 5.48 8.63 6.51
N ASN A 661 6.78 8.77 6.24
CA ASN A 661 7.60 9.93 6.53
C ASN A 661 7.71 10.23 8.05
N ASN A 662 8.15 11.43 8.42
CA ASN A 662 8.26 11.83 9.82
C ASN A 662 6.88 11.97 10.48
N THR A 663 6.79 11.65 11.77
CA THR A 663 5.64 12.09 12.58
C THR A 663 5.50 13.62 12.51
N LEU A 664 4.31 14.13 12.81
CA LEU A 664 4.12 15.59 12.81
C LEU A 664 5.14 16.30 13.72
N PHE A 665 5.32 15.79 14.96
CA PHE A 665 6.19 16.46 15.92
C PHE A 665 7.67 16.37 15.54
N ASP A 666 8.14 15.24 14.99
CA ASP A 666 9.51 15.12 14.46
C ASP A 666 9.75 16.10 13.32
N ARG A 667 8.79 16.20 12.39
CA ARG A 667 8.84 17.14 11.27
C ARG A 667 8.93 18.59 11.74
N LEU A 668 8.13 18.97 12.73
CA LEU A 668 8.16 20.33 13.30
C LEU A 668 9.51 20.63 13.97
N GLN A 669 10.07 19.66 14.70
CA GLN A 669 11.39 19.80 15.32
C GLN A 669 12.50 19.98 14.27
N GLU A 670 12.45 19.22 13.19
CA GLU A 670 13.49 19.22 12.17
C GLU A 670 13.47 20.51 11.33
N SER A 671 12.28 21.02 11.01
CA SER A 671 12.09 22.24 10.20
C SER A 671 12.06 23.54 11.02
N SER A 672 12.02 23.47 12.37
CA SER A 672 11.95 24.63 13.27
C SER A 672 12.95 24.57 14.41
N LYS A 673 14.20 24.26 14.11
CA LYS A 673 15.29 24.02 15.08
C LYS A 673 15.52 25.15 16.09
N ASP A 674 15.14 26.38 15.74
CA ASP A 674 15.29 27.57 16.61
C ASP A 674 14.06 27.84 17.49
N SER A 675 12.98 27.03 17.36
CA SER A 675 11.76 27.17 18.14
C SER A 675 11.89 26.50 19.51
N SER A 676 11.23 27.08 20.49
CA SER A 676 11.10 26.45 21.81
C SER A 676 10.12 25.26 21.76
N GLU A 677 10.22 24.35 22.73
CA GLU A 677 9.27 23.25 22.85
C GLU A 677 7.82 23.75 22.93
N GLU A 678 7.57 24.85 23.63
CA GLU A 678 6.24 25.46 23.73
C GLU A 678 5.74 25.93 22.35
N GLU A 679 6.61 26.55 21.54
CA GLU A 679 6.24 26.94 20.15
C GLU A 679 5.96 25.73 19.27
N LEU A 680 6.73 24.64 19.40
CA LEU A 680 6.51 23.39 18.65
C LEU A 680 5.17 22.73 19.04
N ILE A 681 4.81 22.72 20.32
CA ILE A 681 3.49 22.23 20.79
C ILE A 681 2.36 23.12 20.23
N LYS A 682 2.53 24.44 20.22
CA LYS A 682 1.56 25.36 19.60
C LYS A 682 1.41 25.10 18.09
N MET A 683 2.49 24.83 17.38
CA MET A 683 2.45 24.47 15.95
C MET A 683 1.71 23.14 15.74
N ASN A 684 1.94 22.14 16.59
CA ASN A 684 1.23 20.86 16.55
C ASN A 684 -0.29 21.08 16.74
N ASN A 685 -0.66 21.82 17.77
CA ASN A 685 -2.06 22.11 18.09
C ASN A 685 -2.74 22.96 17.00
N LEU A 686 -2.04 23.95 16.42
CA LEU A 686 -2.54 24.74 15.29
C LEU A 686 -2.76 23.86 14.06
N THR A 687 -1.85 22.92 13.78
CA THR A 687 -1.99 21.96 12.70
C THR A 687 -3.25 21.15 12.83
N ALA A 688 -3.47 20.55 14.02
CA ALA A 688 -4.67 19.78 14.32
C ALA A 688 -5.95 20.63 14.20
N ALA A 689 -5.92 21.86 14.74
CA ALA A 689 -7.06 22.77 14.67
C ALA A 689 -7.45 23.08 13.21
N ILE A 690 -6.47 23.24 12.31
CA ILE A 690 -6.75 23.53 10.89
C ILE A 690 -7.41 22.32 10.22
N TYR A 691 -6.77 21.13 10.21
CA TYR A 691 -7.31 20.02 9.41
C TYR A 691 -8.56 19.39 10.04
N ILE A 692 -8.73 19.41 11.38
CA ILE A 692 -9.94 18.90 12.04
C ILE A 692 -11.13 19.85 11.87
N THR A 693 -10.93 21.16 11.79
CA THR A 693 -12.03 22.12 11.54
C THR A 693 -12.31 22.40 10.08
N SER A 694 -11.44 21.96 9.16
CA SER A 694 -11.67 22.03 7.71
C SER A 694 -12.82 21.12 7.28
N GLN A 695 -13.45 21.46 6.15
CA GLN A 695 -14.36 20.55 5.46
C GLN A 695 -13.62 19.33 4.95
N GLY A 696 -14.29 18.20 4.74
CA GLY A 696 -13.68 16.93 4.35
C GLY A 696 -13.54 15.96 5.52
N ILE A 697 -12.70 14.97 5.40
CA ILE A 697 -12.55 13.84 6.32
C ILE A 697 -11.24 14.00 7.11
N PRO A 698 -11.26 14.28 8.42
CA PRO A 698 -10.04 14.38 9.21
C PRO A 698 -9.45 13.00 9.49
N PHE A 699 -8.12 12.91 9.37
CA PHE A 699 -7.34 11.71 9.60
C PHE A 699 -6.20 12.03 10.57
N VAL A 700 -6.08 11.26 11.63
CA VAL A 700 -5.12 11.44 12.73
C VAL A 700 -4.18 10.24 12.78
N HIS A 701 -2.87 10.45 12.72
CA HIS A 701 -1.88 9.41 12.94
C HIS A 701 -1.76 9.08 14.43
N ALA A 702 -1.75 7.79 14.79
CA ALA A 702 -1.68 7.35 16.19
C ALA A 702 -0.50 7.97 16.94
N GLY A 703 -0.81 8.64 18.04
CA GLY A 703 0.15 9.35 18.89
C GLY A 703 0.42 10.81 18.47
N GLU A 704 -0.13 11.31 17.38
CA GLU A 704 0.00 12.72 16.99
C GLU A 704 -0.53 13.65 18.12
N GLU A 705 -1.63 13.23 18.76
CA GLU A 705 -2.26 13.90 19.90
C GLU A 705 -1.43 13.89 21.17
N MET A 706 -0.34 13.13 21.20
CA MET A 706 0.58 13.05 22.34
C MET A 706 2.03 13.29 21.90
N LEU A 707 2.25 14.04 20.82
CA LEU A 707 3.55 14.46 20.32
C LEU A 707 4.49 13.29 20.03
N ARG A 708 3.98 12.23 19.42
CA ARG A 708 4.75 11.02 19.10
C ARG A 708 6.00 11.35 18.28
N THR A 709 7.11 10.71 18.64
CA THR A 709 8.39 10.76 17.95
C THR A 709 8.85 9.37 17.56
N LYS A 710 9.56 9.25 16.42
CA LYS A 710 10.25 8.05 15.97
C LYS A 710 11.74 8.36 15.84
N VAL A 711 12.50 8.01 16.87
CA VAL A 711 13.90 8.39 16.99
C VAL A 711 14.80 7.17 16.90
N ASN A 712 15.79 7.23 16.02
CA ASN A 712 16.82 6.21 15.86
C ASN A 712 17.81 6.22 17.04
N GLU A 713 18.59 5.16 17.21
CA GLU A 713 19.62 5.04 18.26
C GLU A 713 20.65 6.19 18.23
N ASP A 714 20.92 6.77 17.08
CA ASP A 714 21.85 7.89 16.91
C ASP A 714 21.22 9.26 17.20
N GLY A 715 19.92 9.30 17.52
CA GLY A 715 19.18 10.51 17.85
C GLY A 715 18.61 11.25 16.65
N THR A 716 18.72 10.71 15.44
CA THR A 716 18.05 11.22 14.23
C THR A 716 16.59 10.78 14.21
N PHE A 717 15.73 11.55 13.52
CA PHE A 717 14.33 11.16 13.31
C PHE A 717 14.22 10.15 12.18
N ASN A 718 13.42 9.11 12.38
CA ASN A 718 13.20 8.08 11.38
C ASN A 718 11.99 8.43 10.51
N HIS A 719 12.24 8.71 9.24
CA HIS A 719 11.20 9.04 8.26
C HIS A 719 10.68 7.82 7.48
N ASN A 720 11.31 6.64 7.64
CA ASN A 720 10.92 5.40 6.96
C ASN A 720 11.10 4.20 7.88
N SER A 721 10.19 4.06 8.84
CA SER A 721 10.33 3.12 9.95
C SER A 721 9.69 1.75 9.70
N TYR A 722 9.41 1.38 8.43
CA TYR A 722 8.59 0.20 8.06
C TYR A 722 9.10 -1.13 8.63
N ASN A 723 10.40 -1.27 8.85
CA ASN A 723 11.06 -2.46 9.41
C ASN A 723 11.93 -2.14 10.61
N SER A 724 11.74 -0.98 11.25
CA SER A 724 12.48 -0.57 12.45
C SER A 724 12.03 -1.37 13.67
N THR A 725 12.75 -1.21 14.77
CA THR A 725 12.45 -1.93 16.01
C THR A 725 11.26 -1.33 16.76
N ASP A 726 10.78 -2.05 17.77
CA ASP A 726 9.75 -1.55 18.70
C ASP A 726 10.16 -0.27 19.41
N GLU A 727 11.46 -0.08 19.71
CA GLU A 727 11.96 1.14 20.33
C GLU A 727 11.68 2.38 19.50
N VAL A 728 11.73 2.26 18.18
CA VAL A 728 11.41 3.36 17.25
C VAL A 728 9.91 3.53 17.10
N ASN A 729 9.19 2.43 16.90
CA ASN A 729 7.81 2.46 16.44
C ASN A 729 6.75 2.50 17.54
N SER A 730 7.03 1.97 18.74
CA SER A 730 6.01 1.89 19.79
C SER A 730 5.53 3.26 20.28
N ILE A 731 4.26 3.34 20.61
CA ILE A 731 3.66 4.48 21.28
C ILE A 731 4.17 4.52 22.73
N LYS A 732 4.82 5.61 23.13
CA LYS A 732 5.37 5.82 24.48
C LYS A 732 4.28 6.36 25.41
N TRP A 733 3.49 5.46 25.97
CA TRP A 733 2.30 5.81 26.75
C TRP A 733 2.60 6.56 28.05
N ASP A 734 3.75 6.31 28.69
CA ASP A 734 4.18 6.96 29.93
C ASP A 734 4.37 8.49 29.80
N THR A 735 4.50 9.00 28.57
CA THR A 735 4.48 10.45 28.31
C THR A 735 3.19 11.09 28.80
N LEU A 736 2.07 10.36 28.81
CA LEU A 736 0.78 10.84 29.34
C LEU A 736 0.79 11.06 30.85
N ASP A 737 1.80 10.63 31.57
CA ASP A 737 1.94 10.93 33.01
C ASP A 737 2.41 12.37 33.24
N ASP A 738 2.88 13.08 32.19
CA ASP A 738 3.19 14.52 32.24
C ASP A 738 1.99 15.34 31.70
N ALA A 739 1.62 16.39 32.45
CA ALA A 739 0.48 17.25 32.15
C ALA A 739 0.53 17.91 30.79
N LYS A 740 1.73 18.23 30.25
CA LYS A 740 1.86 18.85 28.94
C LYS A 740 1.33 17.98 27.80
N TYR A 741 1.52 16.65 27.87
CA TYR A 741 0.99 15.72 26.88
C TYR A 741 -0.52 15.52 27.06
N GLN A 742 -1.00 15.50 28.31
CA GLN A 742 -2.44 15.46 28.59
C GLN A 742 -3.15 16.70 28.05
N ASP A 743 -2.53 17.87 28.12
CA ASP A 743 -3.11 19.10 27.57
C ASP A 743 -3.25 19.01 26.03
N VAL A 744 -2.28 18.43 25.34
CA VAL A 744 -2.36 18.19 23.88
C VAL A 744 -3.47 17.18 23.55
N VAL A 745 -3.54 16.04 24.26
CA VAL A 745 -4.63 15.06 24.11
C VAL A 745 -6.00 15.72 24.31
N ASN A 746 -6.15 16.53 25.37
CA ASN A 746 -7.39 17.23 25.64
C ASN A 746 -7.75 18.23 24.54
N TYR A 747 -6.75 18.85 23.91
CA TYR A 747 -6.97 19.76 22.80
C TYR A 747 -7.51 19.01 21.58
N TYR A 748 -6.88 17.89 21.14
CA TYR A 748 -7.37 17.04 20.05
C TYR A 748 -8.77 16.51 20.34
N LYS A 749 -9.00 15.97 21.52
CA LYS A 749 -10.30 15.51 21.98
C LYS A 749 -11.35 16.61 21.90
N GLY A 750 -11.00 17.82 22.31
CA GLY A 750 -11.87 18.99 22.23
C GLY A 750 -12.19 19.40 20.79
N LEU A 751 -11.21 19.37 19.89
CA LEU A 751 -11.41 19.64 18.46
C LEU A 751 -12.36 18.63 17.81
N ILE A 752 -12.17 17.35 18.07
CA ILE A 752 -13.01 16.26 17.57
C ILE A 752 -14.45 16.44 18.09
N ALA A 753 -14.60 16.70 19.39
CA ALA A 753 -15.90 16.92 20.00
C ALA A 753 -16.62 18.16 19.42
N PHE A 754 -15.90 19.25 19.19
CA PHE A 754 -16.44 20.47 18.57
C PHE A 754 -16.88 20.19 17.13
N ARG A 755 -16.04 19.54 16.32
CA ARG A 755 -16.42 19.14 14.96
C ARG A 755 -17.72 18.31 14.94
N LYS A 756 -17.81 17.29 15.80
CA LYS A 756 -18.99 16.41 15.90
C LYS A 756 -20.24 17.16 16.33
N ALA A 757 -20.11 18.25 17.10
CA ALA A 757 -21.23 19.07 17.55
C ALA A 757 -21.75 20.04 16.47
N HIS A 758 -20.97 20.34 15.43
CA HIS A 758 -21.32 21.35 14.43
C HIS A 758 -21.36 20.78 13.01
N ASN A 759 -22.57 20.59 12.44
CA ASN A 759 -22.76 20.14 11.07
C ASN A 759 -22.14 21.10 10.04
N ALA A 760 -22.03 22.38 10.38
CA ALA A 760 -21.41 23.41 9.55
C ALA A 760 -19.93 23.15 9.23
N LEU A 761 -19.25 22.26 9.97
CA LEU A 761 -17.87 21.81 9.69
C LEU A 761 -17.83 20.51 8.88
N ARG A 762 -18.98 19.94 8.52
CA ARG A 762 -19.12 18.60 7.93
C ARG A 762 -20.05 18.57 6.72
N MET A 763 -20.12 19.70 5.98
CA MET A 763 -20.91 19.80 4.76
C MET A 763 -20.46 18.78 3.72
N GLN A 764 -21.40 18.24 2.95
CA GLN A 764 -21.15 17.10 2.08
C GLN A 764 -20.89 17.47 0.63
N THR A 765 -21.33 18.65 0.19
CA THR A 765 -21.27 19.08 -1.21
C THR A 765 -20.49 20.37 -1.39
N ALA A 766 -19.90 20.53 -2.58
CA ALA A 766 -19.20 21.76 -2.95
C ALA A 766 -20.15 22.97 -2.97
N GLU A 767 -21.40 22.76 -3.36
CA GLU A 767 -22.43 23.78 -3.38
C GLU A 767 -22.73 24.31 -1.98
N GLU A 768 -22.90 23.41 -0.99
CA GLU A 768 -23.11 23.82 0.42
C GLU A 768 -21.92 24.60 0.95
N VAL A 769 -20.70 24.09 0.73
CA VAL A 769 -19.48 24.74 1.20
C VAL A 769 -19.30 26.11 0.59
N THR A 770 -19.43 26.25 -0.73
CA THR A 770 -19.23 27.53 -1.43
C THR A 770 -20.33 28.53 -1.15
N ALA A 771 -21.55 28.09 -0.86
CA ALA A 771 -22.66 28.95 -0.48
C ALA A 771 -22.55 29.50 0.95
N ASN A 772 -21.94 28.72 1.86
CA ASN A 772 -22.02 29.02 3.28
C ASN A 772 -20.69 29.43 3.92
N ILE A 773 -19.53 29.24 3.28
CA ILE A 773 -18.24 29.69 3.80
C ILE A 773 -17.73 30.90 3.05
N THR A 774 -17.34 31.93 3.80
CA THR A 774 -16.69 33.15 3.26
C THR A 774 -15.32 33.32 3.90
N ARG A 775 -14.27 33.43 3.08
CA ARG A 775 -12.95 33.83 3.55
C ARG A 775 -12.95 35.33 3.88
N LEU A 776 -12.52 35.67 5.08
CA LEU A 776 -12.43 37.05 5.56
C LEU A 776 -11.19 37.74 4.99
N SER A 777 -11.28 39.04 4.76
CA SER A 777 -10.18 39.88 4.23
C SER A 777 -9.81 40.99 5.21
N GLY A 778 -8.62 41.60 4.97
CA GLY A 778 -8.14 42.72 5.82
C GLY A 778 -7.56 42.28 7.14
N LEU A 779 -7.16 41.01 7.25
CA LEU A 779 -6.41 40.46 8.37
C LEU A 779 -4.92 40.76 8.24
N ALA A 780 -4.16 40.54 9.31
CA ALA A 780 -2.71 40.63 9.26
C ALA A 780 -2.10 39.58 8.30
N ASP A 781 -0.87 39.80 7.86
CA ASP A 781 -0.19 38.91 6.93
C ASP A 781 -0.18 37.47 7.48
N GLU A 782 -0.43 36.51 6.59
CA GLU A 782 -0.54 35.05 6.86
C GLU A 782 -1.67 34.64 7.83
N VAL A 783 -2.41 35.56 8.47
CA VAL A 783 -3.55 35.23 9.29
C VAL A 783 -4.75 34.88 8.42
N LEU A 784 -5.33 33.71 8.65
CA LEU A 784 -6.55 33.27 7.97
C LEU A 784 -7.79 33.47 8.84
N GLY A 785 -8.89 33.82 8.20
CA GLY A 785 -10.20 33.93 8.84
C GLY A 785 -11.30 33.48 7.92
N PHE A 786 -12.28 32.77 8.49
CA PHE A 786 -13.45 32.26 7.77
C PHE A 786 -14.70 32.56 8.59
N GLN A 787 -15.77 32.90 7.88
CA GLN A 787 -17.11 32.96 8.42
C GLN A 787 -17.97 31.90 7.77
N ILE A 788 -18.64 31.09 8.58
CA ILE A 788 -19.57 30.06 8.14
C ILE A 788 -20.99 30.55 8.50
N ASN A 789 -21.90 30.63 7.51
CA ASN A 789 -23.30 30.86 7.69
C ASN A 789 -23.95 29.55 8.18
N ALA A 790 -23.81 29.29 9.46
CA ALA A 790 -24.14 28.00 10.06
C ALA A 790 -25.64 27.71 10.05
N SER A 791 -26.45 28.74 10.23
CA SER A 791 -27.94 28.61 10.22
C SER A 791 -28.51 28.12 8.89
N ALA A 792 -27.75 28.13 7.81
CA ALA A 792 -28.17 27.62 6.51
C ALA A 792 -27.87 26.13 6.34
N VAL A 793 -27.13 25.53 7.27
CA VAL A 793 -26.74 24.10 7.23
C VAL A 793 -27.77 23.28 8.02
N GLU A 794 -28.27 22.21 7.42
CA GLU A 794 -29.30 21.36 8.04
C GLU A 794 -28.79 20.73 9.34
N GLY A 795 -29.65 20.83 10.39
CA GLY A 795 -29.31 20.25 11.70
C GLY A 795 -28.33 21.07 12.54
N GLU A 796 -27.83 22.21 12.03
CA GLU A 796 -26.93 23.09 12.79
C GLU A 796 -27.71 23.94 13.77
N THR A 797 -27.11 24.18 14.95
CA THR A 797 -27.76 25.00 16.03
C THR A 797 -27.18 26.41 16.14
N ALA A 798 -25.98 26.62 15.60
CA ALA A 798 -25.32 27.91 15.56
C ALA A 798 -25.96 28.83 14.49
N GLU A 799 -25.92 30.14 14.68
CA GLU A 799 -26.29 31.12 13.66
C GLU A 799 -25.10 31.36 12.72
N SER A 800 -23.91 31.54 13.28
CA SER A 800 -22.67 31.76 12.53
C SER A 800 -21.48 31.24 13.31
N ILE A 801 -20.47 30.75 12.60
CA ILE A 801 -19.17 30.32 13.16
C ILE A 801 -18.07 31.15 12.52
N LEU A 802 -17.17 31.68 13.34
CA LEU A 802 -15.93 32.32 12.91
C LEU A 802 -14.75 31.43 13.27
N VAL A 803 -13.87 31.23 12.32
CA VAL A 803 -12.63 30.45 12.48
C VAL A 803 -11.43 31.31 12.08
N TYR A 804 -10.46 31.42 12.97
CA TYR A 804 -9.23 32.17 12.73
C TYR A 804 -8.01 31.29 12.99
N PHE A 805 -6.99 31.42 12.15
CA PHE A 805 -5.69 30.76 12.27
C PHE A 805 -4.59 31.82 12.22
N ASN A 806 -3.77 31.88 13.24
CA ASN A 806 -2.62 32.80 13.32
C ASN A 806 -1.32 31.98 13.40
N PRO A 807 -0.53 31.88 12.33
CA PRO A 807 0.76 31.18 12.34
C PRO A 807 1.90 32.05 12.86
N ASN A 808 1.64 33.35 13.06
CA ASN A 808 2.68 34.30 13.47
C ASN A 808 3.11 34.10 14.93
N LYS A 809 4.38 34.37 15.22
CA LYS A 809 4.92 34.36 16.61
C LYS A 809 4.47 35.55 17.46
N THR A 810 3.51 36.31 16.99
CA THR A 810 2.89 37.44 17.68
C THR A 810 1.39 37.30 17.68
N GLU A 811 0.76 37.77 18.74
CA GLU A 811 -0.70 37.87 18.80
C GLU A 811 -1.24 38.83 17.75
N THR A 812 -2.49 38.62 17.33
CA THR A 812 -3.19 39.44 16.34
C THR A 812 -4.54 39.92 16.87
N GLU A 813 -4.82 41.22 16.77
CA GLU A 813 -6.09 41.80 17.14
C GLU A 813 -7.08 41.70 15.94
N ILE A 814 -8.25 41.14 16.18
CA ILE A 814 -9.30 40.93 15.20
C ILE A 814 -10.55 41.72 15.58
N THR A 815 -11.07 42.51 14.65
CA THR A 815 -12.40 43.13 14.81
C THR A 815 -13.50 42.13 14.41
N LEU A 816 -14.34 41.75 15.34
CA LEU A 816 -15.45 40.83 15.11
C LEU A 816 -16.64 41.52 14.41
N PRO A 817 -17.41 40.79 13.59
CA PRO A 817 -18.75 41.24 13.16
C PRO A 817 -19.65 41.61 14.35
N GLU A 818 -20.64 42.46 14.11
CA GLU A 818 -21.64 42.83 15.18
C GLU A 818 -22.28 41.58 15.75
N GLY A 819 -22.35 41.52 17.09
CA GLY A 819 -22.99 40.41 17.80
C GLY A 819 -22.29 40.03 19.06
N ASN A 820 -22.83 39.02 19.74
CA ASN A 820 -22.20 38.38 20.91
C ASN A 820 -21.68 37.02 20.48
N TRP A 821 -20.42 36.77 20.72
CA TRP A 821 -19.74 35.55 20.32
C TRP A 821 -19.27 34.75 21.53
N ASN A 822 -19.44 33.46 21.50
CA ASN A 822 -18.90 32.52 22.46
C ASN A 822 -17.63 31.90 21.90
N ILE A 823 -16.51 31.96 22.62
CA ILE A 823 -15.25 31.29 22.25
C ILE A 823 -15.27 29.84 22.72
N TYR A 824 -15.05 28.89 21.81
CA TYR A 824 -15.00 27.46 22.08
C TYR A 824 -13.62 26.85 21.86
N ILE A 825 -12.80 27.48 21.03
CA ILE A 825 -11.41 27.07 20.77
C ILE A 825 -10.55 28.33 20.84
N ASN A 826 -9.42 28.23 21.54
CA ASN A 826 -8.36 29.22 21.57
C ASN A 826 -6.97 28.54 21.55
N GLY A 827 -5.87 29.26 21.80
CA GLY A 827 -4.51 28.73 21.83
C GLY A 827 -4.24 27.65 22.91
N GLU A 828 -5.08 27.55 23.94
CA GLU A 828 -4.89 26.67 25.10
C GLU A 828 -5.93 25.55 25.18
N LYS A 829 -7.15 25.79 24.73
CA LYS A 829 -8.31 24.89 24.95
C LYS A 829 -9.16 24.76 23.72
N ALA A 830 -9.73 23.59 23.55
CA ALA A 830 -10.75 23.27 22.57
C ALA A 830 -11.87 22.45 23.23
N GLY A 831 -13.10 22.57 22.74
CA GLY A 831 -14.22 21.76 23.23
C GLY A 831 -15.58 22.33 22.91
N THR A 832 -16.60 21.75 23.52
CA THR A 832 -18.03 22.15 23.37
C THR A 832 -18.51 23.05 24.50
N GLU A 833 -17.65 23.44 25.42
CA GLU A 833 -17.96 24.38 26.51
C GLU A 833 -17.46 25.78 26.17
N VAL A 834 -18.22 26.80 26.54
CA VAL A 834 -17.84 28.20 26.31
C VAL A 834 -16.64 28.57 27.19
N ILE A 835 -15.52 28.89 26.57
CA ILE A 835 -14.30 29.35 27.26
C ILE A 835 -14.48 30.80 27.73
N ALA A 836 -14.94 31.67 26.84
CA ALA A 836 -15.17 33.09 27.12
C ALA A 836 -16.21 33.68 26.17
N LYS A 837 -16.66 34.90 26.44
CA LYS A 837 -17.53 35.68 25.56
C LYS A 837 -16.74 36.85 24.97
N ALA A 838 -17.03 37.18 23.70
CA ALA A 838 -16.37 38.26 22.99
C ALA A 838 -17.39 39.11 22.22
N SER A 839 -17.07 40.41 22.06
CA SER A 839 -17.77 41.34 21.18
C SER A 839 -16.84 42.47 20.80
N GLY A 840 -16.99 43.05 19.63
CA GLY A 840 -16.15 44.13 19.13
C GLY A 840 -14.77 43.64 18.69
N THR A 841 -13.77 43.58 19.58
CA THR A 841 -12.41 43.17 19.26
C THR A 841 -11.99 41.97 20.11
N VAL A 842 -11.23 41.05 19.54
CA VAL A 842 -10.62 39.89 20.22
C VAL A 842 -9.17 39.74 19.80
N THR A 843 -8.35 39.22 20.69
CA THR A 843 -6.95 38.87 20.40
C THR A 843 -6.82 37.39 20.13
N VAL A 844 -6.27 37.03 18.96
CA VAL A 844 -5.87 35.68 18.63
C VAL A 844 -4.39 35.49 18.97
N ASP A 845 -4.10 34.56 19.86
CA ASP A 845 -2.75 34.33 20.37
C ASP A 845 -1.75 33.98 19.26
N ALA A 846 -0.45 34.09 19.55
CA ALA A 846 0.63 33.64 18.67
C ALA A 846 0.55 32.13 18.44
N ILE A 847 0.75 31.69 17.22
CA ILE A 847 0.75 30.28 16.79
C ILE A 847 -0.50 29.56 17.35
N SER A 848 -1.69 30.03 16.97
CA SER A 848 -2.93 29.47 17.52
C SER A 848 -4.12 29.54 16.57
N ALA A 849 -5.13 28.77 16.89
CA ALA A 849 -6.45 28.86 16.32
C ALA A 849 -7.42 29.56 17.30
N MET A 850 -8.46 30.21 16.77
CA MET A 850 -9.59 30.67 17.54
C MET A 850 -10.89 30.39 16.81
N VAL A 851 -11.85 29.75 17.50
CA VAL A 851 -13.18 29.50 16.96
C VAL A 851 -14.23 30.11 17.88
N LEU A 852 -15.10 30.92 17.26
CA LEU A 852 -16.18 31.61 17.93
C LEU A 852 -17.53 31.23 17.30
N VAL A 853 -18.54 31.05 18.13
CA VAL A 853 -19.89 30.71 17.71
C VAL A 853 -20.85 31.78 18.15
N GLN A 854 -21.70 32.21 17.22
CA GLN A 854 -22.87 32.99 17.52
C GLN A 854 -24.08 32.03 17.62
N GLU A 855 -24.62 31.89 18.81
CA GLU A 855 -25.76 31.04 19.05
C GLU A 855 -27.02 31.62 18.38
N SER A 856 -27.84 30.76 17.78
CA SER A 856 -29.15 31.14 17.33
C SER A 856 -29.96 31.67 18.50
N GLY A 857 -30.47 32.90 18.40
CA GLY A 857 -31.28 33.48 19.43
C GLY A 857 -32.45 32.56 19.72
N SER A 858 -32.41 31.83 20.82
CA SER A 858 -33.50 30.98 21.26
C SER A 858 -34.73 31.83 21.44
N ASN A 859 -35.67 31.75 20.51
CA ASN A 859 -36.99 32.29 20.72
C ASN A 859 -37.69 31.35 21.73
N PRO A 860 -37.83 31.73 23.01
CA PRO A 860 -38.30 30.84 24.08
C PRO A 860 -39.72 30.27 23.83
N VAL A 861 -40.38 30.74 22.80
CA VAL A 861 -41.71 30.28 22.38
C VAL A 861 -41.67 28.94 21.64
N ILE A 862 -40.58 28.61 20.92
CA ILE A 862 -40.48 27.34 20.12
C ILE A 862 -40.14 26.16 21.03
N VAL A 863 -39.27 26.35 22.02
CA VAL A 863 -38.88 25.29 22.98
C VAL A 863 -40.07 24.87 23.86
N ILE A 864 -40.97 25.81 24.24
CA ILE A 864 -42.20 25.51 25.01
C ILE A 864 -43.20 24.68 24.15
N VAL A 865 -43.25 24.89 22.84
CA VAL A 865 -44.13 24.12 21.95
C VAL A 865 -43.60 22.70 21.71
N ALA A 866 -42.28 22.52 21.56
CA ALA A 866 -41.66 21.20 21.39
C ALA A 866 -41.75 20.35 22.67
N VAL A 867 -41.49 20.94 23.87
CA VAL A 867 -41.62 20.23 25.14
C VAL A 867 -43.07 19.94 25.50
N LEU A 868 -44.01 20.86 25.20
CA LEU A 868 -45.43 20.60 25.35
C LEU A 868 -45.98 19.58 24.33
N GLY A 869 -45.43 19.54 23.10
CA GLY A 869 -45.77 18.53 22.09
C GLY A 869 -45.35 17.13 22.52
N VAL A 870 -44.15 16.95 23.05
CA VAL A 870 -43.64 15.67 23.56
C VAL A 870 -44.38 15.22 24.80
N VAL A 871 -44.73 16.16 25.75
CA VAL A 871 -45.50 15.83 26.95
C VAL A 871 -46.94 15.47 26.58
N LEU A 872 -47.57 16.14 25.59
CA LEU A 872 -48.91 15.81 25.14
C LEU A 872 -48.94 14.48 24.35
N ALA A 873 -47.92 14.16 23.55
CA ALA A 873 -47.81 12.89 22.88
C ALA A 873 -47.58 11.74 23.88
N GLY A 874 -46.74 11.95 24.89
CA GLY A 874 -46.53 10.99 25.98
C GLY A 874 -47.77 10.72 26.81
N VAL A 875 -48.58 11.73 27.10
CA VAL A 875 -49.86 11.57 27.81
C VAL A 875 -50.93 10.91 26.95
N ALA A 876 -50.94 11.16 25.63
CA ALA A 876 -51.88 10.48 24.71
C ALA A 876 -51.55 8.99 24.55
N VAL A 877 -50.24 8.61 24.48
CA VAL A 877 -49.82 7.22 24.43
C VAL A 877 -50.13 6.48 25.74
N ALA A 878 -49.91 7.13 26.89
CA ALA A 878 -50.26 6.55 28.19
C ALA A 878 -51.79 6.38 28.39
N ALA A 879 -52.63 7.29 27.80
CA ALA A 879 -54.10 7.16 27.84
C ALA A 879 -54.63 6.07 26.92
N VAL A 880 -53.95 5.80 25.77
CA VAL A 880 -54.30 4.72 24.84
C VAL A 880 -53.95 3.35 25.43
N MET A 881 -52.77 3.26 26.12
CA MET A 881 -52.39 2.01 26.78
C MET A 881 -53.24 1.64 28.01
N LYS A 882 -53.88 2.61 28.67
CA LYS A 882 -54.83 2.39 29.78
C LYS A 882 -56.24 1.96 29.35
N LYS A 883 -56.57 2.11 28.05
CA LYS A 883 -57.88 1.65 27.48
C LYS A 883 -57.81 0.24 26.86
N LYS A 884 -56.65 -0.44 26.89
CA LYS A 884 -56.45 -1.81 26.39
C LYS A 884 -56.08 -2.81 27.49
N LYS A 885 -56.35 -2.48 28.74
CA LYS A 885 -56.38 -3.48 29.83
C LYS A 885 -57.78 -3.70 30.34
#